data_6c2e7b46a51bcd6a119fef7b736f26f8
#
_entry.id   6c2e7b46a51bcd6a119fef7b736f26f8
#
_cell.length_a   1.000
_cell.length_b   1.000
_cell.length_c   1.000
_cell.angle_alpha   90.00
_cell.angle_beta   90.00
_cell.angle_gamma   90.00
#
_symmetry.space_group_name_H-M   'P 1'
#
loop_
_entity.id
_entity.type
_entity.pdbx_description
1 polymer ?
#
loop_
_entity_poly.entity_id
_entity_poly.type
_entity_poly.pdbx_seq_one_letter_code
_entity_poly.pdbx_strand_id
1 'polypeptide(L)'
;MTSTVKSISLTQESVINKYLETRATLGENVNPELEVRFGTRNIGKISKNNFDNTIKFLLSKNFAFTPSNKYYLSIKVDDVRVEIDNIINIQNYCKTNQIPDDYMQQGYTFTEKNLYMIDDKVPARVNLDSFNFRITYSTEKNIATNSPEIALLISNWTSKKKFNRLIDRYTLLHEDIPIRADFSIVRESTSNNSISESNIFKMVPKYEIELEILNDKVSSYNSDEINKFIKTISKYVLCGLQNTNFPISYPDITSIGKNYLELIGSRNEDIKPTDFIGPSSVTLQISNITENNPNSNIINIKKNFTVTDKADGDRKILYINDIGKIYLINTQANIEFTGAKTENKELFNSLLDGEHIIHNKLGNYINLYAAFDIYFINKKDLRNLEFIGTSKAELPTNYRWNLLDNFIKLLNPELVNSSSPSPIRIQMKRFYDVTETQSLFAACSLINEQIKANQYEYNTDGFIFTPKNFGVGMTETDKKVKNYKHTWEYSFKWKPAEYNTIDFLLTTKKTKTGNDFIGNKFEDGLDTAALDQILQYKTVILRVGYDVKKHGFANPCQYLIDDDVPLQSDFDSEDRFKPVQFVPSNPYDPDAGISNIELHLDNMNEKQMFTEENEVIEDNTIVECRYDITRPKGWRWIPLRVRYDKTAEYRAGYKSYGNAYHVAQNNWYSIHNPITLEMITTGENIPNELSQDDIYYNQVKGPKKTKALRDFHNLYVKNRLINNVSDPGNTLIDYAVGKGGDIPKWISAKLSFVFGIDYSRDNIRNPVDGVCARYLKYKQKFEATPDALFVYGSSNKNIKDTSAIFSDVEKQITNAIFGTGPKGKLGKGVVKSYGVASE
;
A
#
# COMPACT_ATOMS: atom_id res chain seq x y z
N MET A 1 18.98 55.50 21.40
CA MET A 1 20.00 54.42 21.57
C MET A 1 19.27 53.09 21.62
N THR A 2 19.06 52.47 20.50
CA THR A 2 18.47 51.15 20.40
C THR A 2 19.58 50.14 20.45
N SER A 3 19.78 49.50 21.60
CA SER A 3 20.71 48.40 21.79
C SER A 3 20.22 47.20 20.93
N THR A 4 20.88 46.96 19.82
CA THR A 4 20.81 45.71 19.08
C THR A 4 21.33 44.60 19.98
N VAL A 5 20.42 43.84 20.59
CA VAL A 5 20.75 42.58 21.23
C VAL A 5 21.26 41.66 20.12
N LYS A 6 22.56 41.42 20.06
CA LYS A 6 23.15 40.37 19.23
C LYS A 6 22.54 39.06 19.71
N SER A 7 21.71 38.45 18.87
CA SER A 7 21.26 37.10 19.13
C SER A 7 22.48 36.18 19.16
N ILE A 8 22.79 35.64 20.32
CA ILE A 8 23.86 34.64 20.49
C ILE A 8 23.34 33.40 19.77
N SER A 9 23.91 33.07 18.63
CA SER A 9 23.61 31.80 17.96
C SER A 9 24.35 30.70 18.74
N LEU A 10 23.56 29.88 19.48
CA LEU A 10 24.11 28.73 20.18
C LEU A 10 24.64 27.70 19.19
N THR A 11 25.81 27.16 19.46
CA THR A 11 26.37 26.01 18.73
C THR A 11 26.12 24.72 19.50
N GLN A 12 26.21 23.58 18.80
CA GLN A 12 26.12 22.25 19.41
C GLN A 12 27.11 22.14 20.58
N GLU A 13 28.36 22.56 20.36
CA GLU A 13 29.44 22.54 21.36
C GLU A 13 29.10 23.37 22.58
N SER A 14 28.49 24.55 22.42
CA SER A 14 28.13 25.41 23.55
C SER A 14 27.09 24.77 24.48
N VAL A 15 26.12 24.02 23.93
CA VAL A 15 25.12 23.29 24.71
C VAL A 15 25.75 22.11 25.44
N ILE A 16 26.64 21.36 24.78
CA ILE A 16 27.37 20.22 25.38
C ILE A 16 28.30 20.70 26.50
N ASN A 17 29.07 21.75 26.27
CA ASN A 17 29.96 22.32 27.27
C ASN A 17 29.17 22.78 28.50
N LYS A 18 28.04 23.45 28.30
CA LYS A 18 27.19 23.90 29.40
C LYS A 18 26.65 22.74 30.24
N TYR A 19 26.20 21.66 29.57
CA TYR A 19 25.81 20.44 30.26
C TYR A 19 26.95 19.85 31.09
N LEU A 20 28.16 19.72 30.53
CA LEU A 20 29.33 19.16 31.25
C LEU A 20 29.77 20.03 32.46
N GLU A 21 29.70 21.36 32.33
CA GLU A 21 30.03 22.30 33.40
C GLU A 21 29.04 22.25 34.57
N THR A 22 27.74 22.11 34.27
CA THR A 22 26.70 22.34 35.28
C THR A 22 26.11 21.07 35.85
N ARG A 23 26.20 19.91 35.17
CA ARG A 23 25.60 18.65 35.60
C ARG A 23 25.99 18.21 37.01
N ALA A 24 27.21 18.49 37.45
CA ALA A 24 27.71 18.11 38.79
C ALA A 24 27.33 19.12 39.89
N THR A 25 26.77 20.27 39.51
CA THR A 25 26.39 21.35 40.46
C THR A 25 24.88 21.41 40.72
N LEU A 26 24.10 20.53 40.08
CA LEU A 26 22.65 20.45 40.28
C LEU A 26 22.34 19.83 41.65
N GLY A 27 21.17 20.17 42.21
CA GLY A 27 20.74 19.64 43.52
C GLY A 27 20.47 18.14 43.48
N GLU A 28 20.46 17.48 44.65
CA GLU A 28 20.38 16.01 44.79
C GLU A 28 19.18 15.33 44.10
N ASN A 29 18.08 16.06 43.84
CA ASN A 29 16.86 15.51 43.18
C ASN A 29 16.68 16.00 41.75
N VAL A 30 17.70 16.55 41.12
CA VAL A 30 17.64 17.12 39.76
C VAL A 30 18.58 16.35 38.83
N ASN A 31 18.03 15.64 37.88
CA ASN A 31 18.76 14.89 36.87
C ASN A 31 19.02 15.78 35.65
N PRO A 32 20.27 15.98 35.25
CA PRO A 32 20.60 16.63 34.00
C PRO A 32 20.34 15.68 32.84
N GLU A 33 19.68 16.14 31.77
CA GLU A 33 19.44 15.40 30.56
C GLU A 33 19.99 16.16 29.34
N LEU A 34 20.94 15.58 28.65
CA LEU A 34 21.36 16.02 27.33
C LEU A 34 20.82 15.03 26.29
N GLU A 35 19.82 15.49 25.53
CA GLU A 35 19.10 14.65 24.55
C GLU A 35 19.26 15.16 23.11
N VAL A 36 19.28 14.24 22.15
CA VAL A 36 19.17 14.51 20.73
C VAL A 36 17.88 13.88 20.23
N ARG A 37 16.95 14.69 19.73
CA ARG A 37 15.65 14.23 19.25
C ARG A 37 15.51 14.43 17.75
N PHE A 38 15.12 13.37 17.04
CA PHE A 38 14.93 13.36 15.59
C PHE A 38 13.48 13.61 15.19
N GLY A 39 13.24 14.08 13.96
CA GLY A 39 11.88 14.30 13.43
C GLY A 39 11.14 15.48 14.10
N THR A 40 11.87 16.48 14.60
CA THR A 40 11.30 17.59 15.40
C THR A 40 10.51 18.62 14.60
N ARG A 41 10.54 18.57 13.28
CA ARG A 41 9.80 19.46 12.38
C ARG A 41 8.85 18.65 11.48
N ASN A 42 7.91 19.32 10.83
CA ASN A 42 6.97 18.69 9.88
C ASN A 42 7.63 18.10 8.62
N ILE A 43 8.91 18.41 8.39
CA ILE A 43 9.72 17.86 7.31
C ILE A 43 10.30 16.52 7.78
N GLY A 44 9.96 15.42 7.11
CA GLY A 44 10.50 14.09 7.43
C GLY A 44 9.97 13.52 8.74
N LYS A 45 8.64 13.36 8.88
CA LYS A 45 8.06 12.55 9.97
C LYS A 45 8.62 11.14 9.90
N ILE A 46 8.99 10.58 11.05
CA ILE A 46 9.51 9.21 11.14
C ILE A 46 8.36 8.25 10.88
N SER A 47 8.49 7.44 9.83
CA SER A 47 7.56 6.35 9.52
C SER A 47 7.96 5.08 10.28
N LYS A 48 7.06 4.07 10.32
CA LYS A 48 7.39 2.75 10.88
C LYS A 48 8.62 2.15 10.20
N ASN A 49 8.72 2.22 8.87
CA ASN A 49 9.86 1.70 8.12
C ASN A 49 11.16 2.42 8.49
N ASN A 50 11.15 3.76 8.59
CA ASN A 50 12.32 4.52 9.04
C ASN A 50 12.77 4.13 10.45
N PHE A 51 11.80 3.95 11.36
CA PHE A 51 12.02 3.54 12.73
C PHE A 51 12.69 2.15 12.79
N ASP A 52 12.12 1.15 12.09
CA ASP A 52 12.66 -0.21 12.05
C ASP A 52 14.03 -0.29 11.36
N ASN A 53 14.21 0.44 10.26
CA ASN A 53 15.50 0.51 9.57
C ASN A 53 16.58 1.13 10.46
N THR A 54 16.23 2.13 11.27
CA THR A 54 17.17 2.74 12.20
C THR A 54 17.56 1.77 13.30
N ILE A 55 16.63 1.01 13.87
CA ILE A 55 16.93 -0.06 14.84
C ILE A 55 17.88 -1.08 14.20
N LYS A 56 17.55 -1.61 13.02
CA LYS A 56 18.38 -2.58 12.29
C LYS A 56 19.79 -2.03 12.04
N PHE A 57 19.88 -0.75 11.67
CA PHE A 57 21.17 -0.11 11.43
C PHE A 57 22.02 -0.02 12.71
N LEU A 58 21.42 0.39 13.83
CA LEU A 58 22.15 0.47 15.13
C LEU A 58 22.57 -0.93 15.61
N LEU A 59 21.72 -1.95 15.47
CA LEU A 59 22.07 -3.34 15.78
C LEU A 59 23.29 -3.79 14.95
N SER A 60 23.39 -3.40 13.68
CA SER A 60 24.57 -3.68 12.82
C SER A 60 25.84 -2.93 13.26
N LYS A 61 25.71 -1.98 14.19
CA LYS A 61 26.80 -1.19 14.80
C LYS A 61 27.04 -1.59 16.25
N ASN A 62 26.72 -2.83 16.61
CA ASN A 62 26.93 -3.43 17.94
C ASN A 62 26.12 -2.80 19.08
N PHE A 63 25.05 -2.08 18.76
CA PHE A 63 24.06 -1.76 19.77
C PHE A 63 23.24 -3.01 20.12
N ALA A 64 22.83 -3.14 21.37
CA ALA A 64 21.98 -4.23 21.83
C ALA A 64 20.77 -3.71 22.60
N PHE A 65 19.64 -4.42 22.49
CA PHE A 65 18.47 -4.09 23.30
C PHE A 65 18.73 -4.33 24.79
N THR A 66 18.16 -3.46 25.63
CA THR A 66 18.04 -3.76 27.07
C THR A 66 17.11 -4.95 27.30
N PRO A 67 17.27 -5.69 28.40
CA PRO A 67 16.48 -6.92 28.65
C PRO A 67 14.96 -6.71 28.76
N SER A 68 14.50 -5.49 29.04
CA SER A 68 13.07 -5.18 29.21
C SER A 68 12.71 -3.88 28.50
N ASN A 69 11.62 -3.91 27.76
CA ASN A 69 10.95 -2.73 27.23
C ASN A 69 10.20 -2.00 28.35
N LYS A 70 10.04 -0.69 28.21
CA LYS A 70 9.22 0.11 29.09
C LYS A 70 7.90 0.43 28.43
N TYR A 71 6.79 -0.04 29.03
CA TYR A 71 5.43 0.33 28.63
C TYR A 71 4.75 1.11 29.75
N TYR A 72 4.45 2.37 29.50
CA TYR A 72 3.91 3.25 30.52
C TYR A 72 2.96 4.30 29.94
N LEU A 73 2.10 4.82 30.82
CA LEU A 73 1.21 5.95 30.51
C LEU A 73 1.80 7.21 31.18
N SER A 74 2.15 8.18 30.36
CA SER A 74 2.63 9.48 30.81
C SER A 74 1.52 10.51 30.70
N ILE A 75 1.17 11.17 31.81
CA ILE A 75 0.10 12.16 31.89
C ILE A 75 0.71 13.49 32.33
N LYS A 76 0.65 14.50 31.47
CA LYS A 76 1.07 15.84 31.83
C LYS A 76 -0.13 16.67 32.28
N VAL A 77 -0.03 17.23 33.50
CA VAL A 77 -0.98 18.15 34.11
C VAL A 77 -0.23 19.37 34.57
N ASP A 78 -0.52 20.55 34.01
CA ASP A 78 0.25 21.77 34.20
C ASP A 78 1.75 21.52 33.89
N ASP A 79 2.68 21.69 34.82
CA ASP A 79 4.10 21.44 34.65
C ASP A 79 4.55 20.07 35.16
N VAL A 80 3.67 19.35 35.85
CA VAL A 80 3.96 18.04 36.42
C VAL A 80 3.64 16.93 35.41
N ARG A 81 4.55 15.99 35.26
CA ARG A 81 4.37 14.74 34.54
C ARG A 81 4.19 13.60 35.53
N VAL A 82 3.13 12.85 35.38
CA VAL A 82 2.84 11.63 36.11
C VAL A 82 3.07 10.45 35.18
N GLU A 83 3.95 9.54 35.56
CA GLU A 83 4.19 8.30 34.83
C GLU A 83 3.63 7.12 35.61
N ILE A 84 2.88 6.27 34.92
CA ILE A 84 2.24 5.08 35.48
C ILE A 84 2.85 3.89 34.76
N ASP A 85 3.72 3.18 35.47
CA ASP A 85 4.36 1.99 34.97
C ASP A 85 3.45 0.76 35.19
N ASN A 86 3.67 -0.27 34.40
CA ASN A 86 2.96 -1.55 34.45
C ASN A 86 1.53 -1.49 33.91
N ILE A 87 1.20 -2.48 33.07
CA ILE A 87 -0.11 -2.61 32.43
C ILE A 87 -1.27 -2.69 33.40
N ILE A 88 -1.08 -3.35 34.56
CA ILE A 88 -2.12 -3.49 35.61
C ILE A 88 -2.46 -2.14 36.20
N ASN A 89 -1.47 -1.31 36.48
CA ASN A 89 -1.65 0.04 37.02
C ASN A 89 -2.33 0.95 35.99
N ILE A 90 -1.93 0.85 34.71
CA ILE A 90 -2.59 1.57 33.62
C ILE A 90 -4.06 1.15 33.49
N GLN A 91 -4.36 -0.14 33.54
CA GLN A 91 -5.74 -0.65 33.47
C GLN A 91 -6.57 -0.17 34.67
N ASN A 92 -6.01 -0.18 35.89
CA ASN A 92 -6.67 0.33 37.08
C ASN A 92 -6.96 1.84 36.95
N TYR A 93 -5.98 2.61 36.50
CA TYR A 93 -6.18 4.02 36.23
C TYR A 93 -7.27 4.27 35.17
N CYS A 94 -7.28 3.48 34.08
CA CYS A 94 -8.32 3.58 33.04
C CYS A 94 -9.72 3.28 33.57
N LYS A 95 -9.89 2.42 34.57
CA LYS A 95 -11.18 2.10 35.20
C LYS A 95 -11.66 3.21 36.14
N THR A 96 -10.77 3.78 36.91
CA THR A 96 -11.11 4.72 38.01
C THR A 96 -10.96 6.18 37.58
N ASN A 97 -10.09 6.47 36.64
CA ASN A 97 -9.63 7.80 36.26
C ASN A 97 -9.07 8.62 37.45
N GLN A 98 -8.57 7.92 38.47
CA GLN A 98 -8.01 8.49 39.68
C GLN A 98 -6.65 7.88 39.98
N ILE A 99 -5.80 8.67 40.60
CA ILE A 99 -4.56 8.16 41.20
C ILE A 99 -4.95 7.49 42.53
N PRO A 100 -4.60 6.21 42.73
CA PRO A 100 -5.02 5.47 43.95
C PRO A 100 -4.30 6.02 45.18
N ASP A 101 -4.88 5.85 46.37
CA ASP A 101 -4.31 6.34 47.64
C ASP A 101 -2.94 5.73 47.98
N ASP A 102 -2.68 4.49 47.50
CA ASP A 102 -1.46 3.74 47.67
C ASP A 102 -0.46 3.92 46.51
N TYR A 103 -0.62 5.00 45.74
CA TYR A 103 0.23 5.30 44.57
C TYR A 103 1.76 5.27 44.85
N MET A 104 2.14 5.55 46.09
CA MET A 104 3.57 5.48 46.52
C MET A 104 4.17 4.08 46.39
N GLN A 105 3.33 3.03 46.45
CA GLN A 105 3.74 1.63 46.40
C GLN A 105 3.50 1.00 45.01
N GLN A 106 2.81 1.68 44.09
CA GLN A 106 2.32 1.15 42.82
C GLN A 106 3.05 1.64 41.57
N GLY A 107 4.26 2.17 41.70
CA GLY A 107 5.04 2.57 40.50
C GLY A 107 4.53 3.84 39.78
N TYR A 108 3.98 4.78 40.55
CA TYR A 108 3.67 6.13 40.09
C TYR A 108 4.89 7.02 40.34
N THR A 109 5.36 7.75 39.32
CA THR A 109 6.43 8.73 39.45
C THR A 109 5.95 10.12 39.04
N PHE A 110 6.45 11.15 39.73
CA PHE A 110 6.07 12.53 39.49
C PHE A 110 7.34 13.32 39.18
N THR A 111 7.37 13.93 38.00
CA THR A 111 8.54 14.65 37.50
C THR A 111 8.14 16.02 36.95
N GLU A 112 9.07 16.98 37.09
CA GLU A 112 8.99 18.28 36.44
C GLU A 112 10.20 18.39 35.51
N LYS A 113 9.96 18.51 34.19
CA LYS A 113 11.04 18.66 33.21
C LYS A 113 11.11 20.08 32.72
N ASN A 114 12.23 20.74 33.00
CA ASN A 114 12.47 22.12 32.61
C ASN A 114 13.64 22.21 31.63
N LEU A 115 13.48 23.10 30.65
CA LEU A 115 14.57 23.44 29.76
C LEU A 115 15.62 24.23 30.52
N TYR A 116 16.88 23.77 30.45
CA TYR A 116 17.98 24.52 31.08
C TYR A 116 18.17 25.90 30.42
N MET A 117 18.25 26.95 31.21
CA MET A 117 18.44 28.32 30.74
C MET A 117 19.91 28.76 30.96
N ILE A 118 20.57 29.12 29.87
CA ILE A 118 21.92 29.68 29.90
C ILE A 118 21.81 31.16 30.33
N ASP A 119 22.48 31.53 31.41
CA ASP A 119 22.47 32.88 31.98
C ASP A 119 21.03 33.41 32.22
N ASP A 120 20.10 32.52 32.60
CA ASP A 120 18.67 32.76 32.86
C ASP A 120 17.90 33.40 31.70
N LYS A 121 18.45 33.36 30.48
CA LYS A 121 17.85 34.06 29.32
C LYS A 121 17.72 33.25 28.07
N VAL A 122 18.65 32.33 27.81
CA VAL A 122 18.67 31.60 26.52
C VAL A 122 18.51 30.13 26.78
N PRO A 123 17.45 29.51 26.19
CA PRO A 123 17.25 28.09 26.33
C PRO A 123 18.39 27.28 25.72
N ALA A 124 18.94 26.32 26.47
CA ALA A 124 20.04 25.46 26.07
C ALA A 124 19.56 24.43 25.01
N ARG A 125 19.25 24.95 23.84
CA ARG A 125 18.68 24.21 22.72
C ARG A 125 19.26 24.67 21.39
N VAL A 126 19.70 23.73 20.56
CA VAL A 126 20.13 23.99 19.18
C VAL A 126 19.37 23.08 18.20
N ASN A 127 18.81 23.67 17.12
CA ASN A 127 18.18 22.93 16.05
C ASN A 127 19.18 22.76 14.91
N LEU A 128 19.37 21.53 14.47
CA LEU A 128 20.12 21.22 13.24
C LEU A 128 19.11 20.94 12.13
N ASP A 129 18.52 22.02 11.64
CA ASP A 129 17.39 21.99 10.69
C ASP A 129 17.71 21.24 9.40
N SER A 130 18.93 21.32 8.92
CA SER A 130 19.41 20.62 7.72
C SER A 130 19.31 19.09 7.85
N PHE A 131 19.31 18.56 9.07
CA PHE A 131 19.24 17.12 9.36
C PHE A 131 18.01 16.75 10.19
N ASN A 132 17.10 17.70 10.44
CA ASN A 132 15.83 17.50 11.16
C ASN A 132 16.00 16.85 12.55
N PHE A 133 16.99 17.29 13.30
CA PHE A 133 17.13 16.91 14.69
C PHE A 133 17.49 18.12 15.58
N ARG A 134 17.30 17.95 16.88
CA ARG A 134 17.50 18.97 17.90
C ARG A 134 18.34 18.40 19.01
N ILE A 135 19.27 19.19 19.53
CA ILE A 135 20.00 18.92 20.77
C ILE A 135 19.43 19.82 21.86
N THR A 136 19.08 19.24 22.99
CA THR A 136 18.48 19.96 24.11
C THR A 136 19.16 19.54 25.41
N TYR A 137 19.48 20.51 26.24
CA TYR A 137 19.82 20.27 27.63
C TYR A 137 18.66 20.70 28.53
N SER A 138 18.11 19.75 29.27
CA SER A 138 17.04 19.93 30.24
C SER A 138 17.40 19.36 31.60
N THR A 139 16.64 19.77 32.61
CA THR A 139 16.72 19.20 33.94
C THR A 139 15.39 18.53 34.28
N GLU A 140 15.45 17.34 34.80
CA GLU A 140 14.30 16.60 35.30
C GLU A 140 14.39 16.50 36.85
N LYS A 141 13.40 17.08 37.51
CA LYS A 141 13.30 17.07 38.97
C LYS A 141 12.27 16.05 39.39
N ASN A 142 12.72 15.07 40.16
CA ASN A 142 11.81 14.15 40.86
C ASN A 142 11.10 14.87 42.01
N ILE A 143 9.76 14.86 41.96
CA ILE A 143 8.94 15.46 43.01
C ILE A 143 8.60 14.36 44.04
N ALA A 144 8.89 14.62 45.31
CA ALA A 144 8.63 13.65 46.36
C ALA A 144 7.11 13.35 46.42
N THR A 145 6.78 12.07 46.39
CA THR A 145 5.39 11.60 46.35
C THR A 145 4.54 12.05 47.55
N ASN A 146 5.17 12.32 48.70
CA ASN A 146 4.51 12.85 49.92
C ASN A 146 4.52 14.39 50.00
N SER A 147 4.86 15.10 48.92
CA SER A 147 4.90 16.57 48.94
C SER A 147 3.49 17.16 48.95
N PRO A 148 3.29 18.37 49.56
CA PRO A 148 2.03 19.10 49.49
C PRO A 148 1.59 19.43 48.06
N GLU A 149 2.52 19.59 47.16
CA GLU A 149 2.29 19.86 45.72
C GLU A 149 1.58 18.67 45.05
N ILE A 150 2.04 17.44 45.31
CA ILE A 150 1.42 16.25 44.79
C ILE A 150 0.06 16.01 45.40
N ALA A 151 -0.12 16.23 46.74
CA ALA A 151 -1.40 16.15 47.38
C ALA A 151 -2.44 17.12 46.78
N LEU A 152 -2.01 18.35 46.45
CA LEU A 152 -2.88 19.33 45.79
C LEU A 152 -3.18 18.94 44.34
N LEU A 153 -2.22 18.39 43.61
CA LEU A 153 -2.42 17.88 42.25
C LEU A 153 -3.48 16.77 42.23
N ILE A 154 -3.38 15.81 43.15
CA ILE A 154 -4.29 14.67 43.25
C ILE A 154 -5.70 15.13 43.64
N SER A 155 -5.83 16.07 44.58
CA SER A 155 -7.14 16.59 44.99
C SER A 155 -7.90 17.28 43.87
N ASN A 156 -7.18 17.89 42.91
CA ASN A 156 -7.74 18.59 41.73
C ASN A 156 -7.70 17.74 40.46
N TRP A 157 -7.33 16.46 40.53
CA TRP A 157 -7.03 15.60 39.39
C TRP A 157 -8.15 15.56 38.35
N THR A 158 -9.39 15.41 38.77
CA THR A 158 -10.56 15.25 37.89
C THR A 158 -10.93 16.53 37.14
N SER A 159 -10.57 17.71 37.67
CA SER A 159 -10.90 19.02 37.10
C SER A 159 -9.85 19.56 36.14
N LYS A 160 -8.66 18.96 36.10
CA LYS A 160 -7.53 19.45 35.30
C LYS A 160 -7.53 18.86 33.89
N LYS A 161 -7.15 19.69 32.91
CA LYS A 161 -6.85 19.22 31.55
C LYS A 161 -5.61 18.36 31.55
N LYS A 162 -5.68 17.21 30.87
CA LYS A 162 -4.59 16.23 30.81
C LYS A 162 -4.11 16.06 29.39
N PHE A 163 -2.78 16.00 29.22
CA PHE A 163 -2.15 15.56 27.99
C PHE A 163 -1.59 14.15 28.23
N ASN A 164 -2.20 13.17 27.57
CA ASN A 164 -1.92 11.75 27.78
C ASN A 164 -0.99 11.27 26.67
N ARG A 165 0.02 10.49 27.03
CA ARG A 165 0.92 9.79 26.12
C ARG A 165 1.05 8.34 26.57
N LEU A 166 0.61 7.40 25.74
CA LEU A 166 0.86 5.96 25.94
C LEU A 166 2.12 5.62 25.16
N ILE A 167 3.12 5.10 25.85
CA ILE A 167 4.47 4.94 25.31
C ILE A 167 4.92 3.49 25.46
N ASP A 168 5.33 2.91 24.34
CA ASP A 168 6.06 1.63 24.26
C ASP A 168 7.49 1.97 23.82
N ARG A 169 8.47 1.81 24.75
CA ARG A 169 9.86 2.24 24.56
C ARG A 169 10.82 1.07 24.54
N TYR A 170 11.60 1.01 23.49
CA TYR A 170 12.71 0.10 23.27
C TYR A 170 14.01 0.87 23.43
N THR A 171 14.90 0.43 24.30
CA THR A 171 16.18 1.10 24.54
C THR A 171 17.32 0.24 24.01
N LEU A 172 18.22 0.85 23.24
CA LEU A 172 19.44 0.22 22.76
C LEU A 172 20.65 0.87 23.42
N LEU A 173 21.60 0.04 23.83
CA LEU A 173 22.86 0.44 24.45
C LEU A 173 24.06 -0.07 23.66
N HIS A 174 25.19 0.63 23.75
CA HIS A 174 26.48 0.22 23.23
C HIS A 174 27.47 0.13 24.40
N GLU A 175 28.38 -0.83 24.34
CA GLU A 175 29.35 -1.07 25.44
C GLU A 175 30.29 0.12 25.66
N ASP A 176 30.83 0.66 24.56
CA ASP A 176 31.89 1.68 24.58
C ASP A 176 31.36 3.11 24.42
N ILE A 177 30.07 3.32 24.27
CA ILE A 177 29.50 4.62 23.97
C ILE A 177 28.59 5.05 25.10
N PRO A 178 28.82 6.23 25.75
CA PRO A 178 28.02 6.69 26.87
C PRO A 178 26.68 7.32 26.44
N ILE A 179 26.01 6.72 25.45
CA ILE A 179 24.75 7.20 24.90
C ILE A 179 23.78 6.01 24.75
N ARG A 180 22.56 6.16 25.25
CA ARG A 180 21.47 5.26 24.95
C ARG A 180 20.65 5.79 23.78
N ALA A 181 20.07 4.89 23.01
CA ALA A 181 19.14 5.21 21.93
C ALA A 181 17.75 4.69 22.29
N ASP A 182 16.83 5.61 22.51
CA ASP A 182 15.44 5.32 22.87
C ASP A 182 14.53 5.40 21.64
N PHE A 183 13.84 4.31 21.35
CA PHE A 183 12.89 4.15 20.28
C PHE A 183 11.50 4.01 20.88
N SER A 184 10.63 4.99 20.68
CA SER A 184 9.32 5.02 21.31
C SER A 184 8.19 5.00 20.27
N ILE A 185 7.23 4.11 20.50
CA ILE A 185 5.94 4.11 19.79
C ILE A 185 4.96 4.83 20.71
N VAL A 186 4.45 5.98 20.26
CA VAL A 186 3.72 6.92 21.12
C VAL A 186 2.33 7.17 20.56
N ARG A 187 1.30 7.00 21.40
CA ARG A 187 -0.05 7.50 21.11
C ARG A 187 -0.33 8.69 22.02
N GLU A 188 -0.85 9.77 21.46
CA GLU A 188 -1.07 11.02 22.17
C GLU A 188 -2.50 11.50 22.06
N SER A 189 -3.06 12.02 23.14
CA SER A 189 -4.33 12.71 23.11
C SER A 189 -4.50 13.66 24.29
N THR A 190 -5.45 14.56 24.17
CA THR A 190 -5.85 15.46 25.27
C THR A 190 -7.23 15.06 25.80
N SER A 191 -7.41 15.15 27.12
CA SER A 191 -8.72 14.95 27.76
C SER A 191 -8.95 16.01 28.82
N ASN A 192 -10.18 16.41 29.00
CA ASN A 192 -10.56 17.34 30.08
C ASN A 192 -10.96 16.57 31.34
N ASN A 193 -11.64 15.42 31.20
CA ASN A 193 -12.26 14.72 32.32
C ASN A 193 -11.67 13.31 32.52
N SER A 194 -11.80 12.42 31.53
CA SER A 194 -11.39 11.04 31.69
C SER A 194 -10.47 10.55 30.56
N ILE A 195 -9.68 9.51 30.85
CA ILE A 195 -8.83 8.89 29.86
C ILE A 195 -9.63 8.17 28.76
N SER A 196 -10.82 7.67 29.08
CA SER A 196 -11.72 7.04 28.09
C SER A 196 -12.20 8.01 27.02
N GLU A 197 -12.44 9.30 27.37
CA GLU A 197 -12.79 10.35 26.42
C GLU A 197 -11.62 10.69 25.51
N SER A 198 -10.40 10.44 25.94
CA SER A 198 -9.20 10.72 25.18
C SER A 198 -9.04 9.82 23.95
N ASN A 199 -9.66 8.65 23.92
CA ASN A 199 -9.51 7.61 22.90
C ASN A 199 -8.04 7.21 22.61
N ILE A 200 -7.14 7.36 23.59
CA ILE A 200 -5.69 7.22 23.39
C ILE A 200 -5.28 5.89 22.76
N PHE A 201 -5.97 4.79 23.13
CA PHE A 201 -5.69 3.45 22.60
C PHE A 201 -6.04 3.30 21.11
N LYS A 202 -6.88 4.18 20.56
CA LYS A 202 -7.30 4.20 19.15
C LYS A 202 -6.54 5.25 18.33
N MET A 203 -5.69 6.05 18.95
CA MET A 203 -4.92 7.08 18.26
C MET A 203 -3.84 6.44 17.38
N VAL A 204 -3.60 7.06 16.23
CA VAL A 204 -2.53 6.62 15.32
C VAL A 204 -1.17 6.74 16.02
N PRO A 205 -0.34 5.70 16.02
CA PRO A 205 0.97 5.75 16.64
C PRO A 205 1.91 6.72 15.91
N LYS A 206 2.73 7.41 16.69
CA LYS A 206 3.87 8.22 16.25
C LYS A 206 5.14 7.49 16.65
N TYR A 207 6.17 7.64 15.85
CA TYR A 207 7.47 7.04 16.07
C TYR A 207 8.46 8.11 16.46
N GLU A 208 9.11 7.94 17.60
CA GLU A 208 10.09 8.90 18.13
C GLU A 208 11.43 8.21 18.32
N ILE A 209 12.51 8.92 17.99
CA ILE A 209 13.88 8.46 18.17
C ILE A 209 14.61 9.53 18.95
N GLU A 210 15.15 9.14 20.09
CA GLU A 210 15.86 10.01 21.02
C GLU A 210 17.21 9.37 21.38
N LEU A 211 18.28 10.17 21.44
CA LEU A 211 19.57 9.76 21.99
C LEU A 211 19.77 10.53 23.28
N GLU A 212 20.16 9.86 24.34
CA GLU A 212 20.37 10.46 25.63
C GLU A 212 21.75 10.07 26.19
N ILE A 213 22.44 11.04 26.72
CA ILE A 213 23.74 10.83 27.38
C ILE A 213 23.54 10.12 28.72
N LEU A 214 24.34 9.08 28.98
CA LEU A 214 24.34 8.35 30.25
C LEU A 214 25.21 9.09 31.27
N ASN A 215 24.56 9.72 32.27
CA ASN A 215 25.23 10.54 33.30
C ASN A 215 26.27 9.79 34.11
N ASP A 216 26.08 8.51 34.36
CA ASP A 216 26.99 7.63 35.08
C ASP A 216 28.28 7.33 34.31
N LYS A 217 28.22 7.28 33.00
CA LYS A 217 29.35 6.96 32.13
C LYS A 217 30.11 8.21 31.62
N VAL A 218 29.43 9.34 31.53
CA VAL A 218 29.99 10.55 30.86
C VAL A 218 31.17 11.19 31.57
N SER A 219 31.36 10.93 32.87
CA SER A 219 32.48 11.46 33.65
C SER A 219 33.88 11.07 33.15
N SER A 220 33.96 9.99 32.38
CA SER A 220 35.21 9.46 31.82
C SER A 220 35.63 10.16 30.52
N TYR A 221 34.82 11.08 29.97
CA TYR A 221 35.02 11.69 28.65
C TYR A 221 35.02 13.19 28.69
N ASN A 222 35.82 13.79 27.81
CA ASN A 222 35.85 15.24 27.60
C ASN A 222 34.80 15.71 26.58
N SER A 223 34.65 17.01 26.40
CA SER A 223 33.64 17.62 25.50
C SER A 223 33.81 17.21 24.04
N ASP A 224 35.07 17.12 23.56
CA ASP A 224 35.31 16.73 22.16
C ASP A 224 34.93 15.27 21.89
N GLU A 225 35.21 14.39 22.86
CA GLU A 225 34.81 12.96 22.78
C GLU A 225 33.31 12.82 22.79
N ILE A 226 32.58 13.49 23.67
CA ILE A 226 31.12 13.49 23.72
C ILE A 226 30.54 14.03 22.41
N ASN A 227 31.08 15.13 21.92
CA ASN A 227 30.68 15.72 20.64
C ASN A 227 30.89 14.74 19.47
N LYS A 228 32.01 14.00 19.45
CA LYS A 228 32.28 12.95 18.46
C LYS A 228 31.28 11.79 18.55
N PHE A 229 30.96 11.34 19.77
CA PHE A 229 29.95 10.30 19.95
C PHE A 229 28.58 10.75 19.46
N ILE A 230 28.10 11.94 19.83
CA ILE A 230 26.83 12.49 19.35
C ILE A 230 26.80 12.55 17.82
N LYS A 231 27.86 13.09 17.19
CA LYS A 231 27.96 13.16 15.71
C LYS A 231 27.93 11.78 15.07
N THR A 232 28.65 10.81 15.64
CA THR A 232 28.74 9.45 15.10
C THR A 232 27.39 8.74 15.16
N ILE A 233 26.71 8.77 16.33
CA ILE A 233 25.45 8.08 16.50
C ILE A 233 24.33 8.81 15.75
N SER A 234 24.33 10.14 15.74
CA SER A 234 23.39 10.90 14.91
C SER A 234 23.53 10.54 13.42
N LYS A 235 24.77 10.33 12.93
CA LYS A 235 25.00 9.81 11.58
C LYS A 235 24.39 8.41 11.41
N TYR A 236 24.54 7.51 12.39
CA TYR A 236 23.95 6.17 12.31
C TYR A 236 22.42 6.22 12.26
N VAL A 237 21.79 7.06 13.06
CA VAL A 237 20.35 7.30 13.02
C VAL A 237 19.93 7.84 11.65
N LEU A 238 20.63 8.82 11.11
CA LEU A 238 20.36 9.37 9.77
C LEU A 238 20.55 8.33 8.67
N CYS A 239 21.51 7.40 8.80
CA CYS A 239 21.66 6.28 7.88
C CYS A 239 20.41 5.39 7.86
N GLY A 240 19.88 5.06 9.03
CA GLY A 240 18.63 4.30 9.13
C GLY A 240 17.41 5.06 8.59
N LEU A 241 17.29 6.35 8.94
CA LEU A 241 16.19 7.21 8.48
C LEU A 241 16.17 7.41 6.97
N GLN A 242 17.33 7.49 6.32
CA GLN A 242 17.48 7.71 4.88
C GLN A 242 17.77 6.43 4.10
N ASN A 243 17.80 5.28 4.78
CA ASN A 243 18.09 3.96 4.19
C ASN A 243 19.37 3.95 3.35
N THR A 244 20.46 4.59 3.84
CA THR A 244 21.74 4.69 3.13
C THR A 244 22.91 4.78 4.11
N ASN A 245 24.09 4.31 3.73
CA ASN A 245 25.32 4.51 4.49
C ASN A 245 25.89 5.93 4.34
N PHE A 246 25.34 6.74 3.44
CA PHE A 246 25.82 8.08 3.07
C PHE A 246 24.71 9.12 3.22
N PRO A 247 24.27 9.43 4.43
CA PRO A 247 23.17 10.37 4.64
C PRO A 247 23.58 11.77 4.20
N ILE A 248 22.63 12.49 3.60
CA ILE A 248 22.79 13.87 3.14
C ILE A 248 21.77 14.79 3.82
N SER A 249 21.96 16.09 3.71
CA SER A 249 21.05 17.07 4.30
C SER A 249 19.67 17.05 3.59
N TYR A 250 18.59 17.37 4.30
CA TYR A 250 17.25 17.47 3.72
C TYR A 250 17.13 18.56 2.64
N PRO A 251 17.79 19.73 2.75
CA PRO A 251 17.88 20.69 1.65
C PRO A 251 18.54 20.11 0.40
N ASP A 252 19.59 19.28 0.54
CA ASP A 252 20.19 18.59 -0.61
C ASP A 252 19.21 17.61 -1.24
N ILE A 253 18.49 16.79 -0.43
CA ILE A 253 17.44 15.89 -0.92
C ILE A 253 16.40 16.67 -1.72
N THR A 254 15.93 17.81 -1.19
CA THR A 254 14.97 18.67 -1.88
C THR A 254 15.52 19.21 -3.20
N SER A 255 16.77 19.64 -3.21
CA SER A 255 17.44 20.13 -4.43
C SER A 255 17.56 19.04 -5.49
N ILE A 256 17.95 17.82 -5.10
CA ILE A 256 18.05 16.66 -6.00
C ILE A 256 16.66 16.30 -6.55
N GLY A 257 15.62 16.33 -5.70
CA GLY A 257 14.24 16.12 -6.12
C GLY A 257 13.78 17.12 -7.18
N LYS A 258 14.11 18.40 -7.02
CA LYS A 258 13.80 19.46 -8.02
C LYS A 258 14.53 19.23 -9.34
N ASN A 259 15.83 18.89 -9.29
CA ASN A 259 16.60 18.59 -10.51
C ASN A 259 16.05 17.36 -11.25
N TYR A 260 15.61 16.33 -10.50
CA TYR A 260 14.92 15.17 -11.07
C TYR A 260 13.60 15.57 -11.75
N LEU A 261 12.75 16.38 -11.08
CA LEU A 261 11.47 16.85 -11.62
C LEU A 261 11.66 17.68 -12.89
N GLU A 262 12.67 18.55 -12.91
CA GLU A 262 13.05 19.32 -14.10
C GLU A 262 13.45 18.39 -15.27
N LEU A 263 14.27 17.36 -14.97
CA LEU A 263 14.75 16.41 -15.98
C LEU A 263 13.60 15.64 -16.62
N ILE A 264 12.61 15.21 -15.84
CA ILE A 264 11.44 14.49 -16.36
C ILE A 264 10.32 15.40 -16.89
N GLY A 265 10.49 16.73 -16.78
CA GLY A 265 9.49 17.71 -17.22
C GLY A 265 8.21 17.73 -16.38
N SER A 266 8.30 17.39 -15.10
CA SER A 266 7.17 17.51 -14.14
C SER A 266 6.97 18.98 -13.74
N ARG A 267 5.70 19.35 -13.46
CA ARG A 267 5.31 20.68 -12.96
C ARG A 267 5.18 20.74 -11.43
N ASN A 268 5.42 19.63 -10.74
CA ASN A 268 5.36 19.60 -9.29
C ASN A 268 6.51 20.40 -8.66
N GLU A 269 6.27 21.09 -7.57
CA GLU A 269 7.30 21.79 -6.79
C GLU A 269 8.15 20.84 -5.96
N ASP A 270 7.51 19.79 -5.41
CA ASP A 270 8.13 18.73 -4.62
C ASP A 270 7.85 17.38 -5.26
N ILE A 271 8.83 16.47 -5.16
CA ILE A 271 8.73 15.11 -5.68
C ILE A 271 7.65 14.31 -4.93
N LYS A 272 6.81 13.60 -5.68
CA LYS A 272 5.70 12.77 -5.17
C LYS A 272 5.79 11.35 -5.71
N PRO A 273 5.15 10.37 -5.08
CA PRO A 273 5.08 8.99 -5.60
C PRO A 273 4.56 8.89 -7.05
N THR A 274 3.73 9.85 -7.48
CA THR A 274 3.24 9.95 -8.87
C THR A 274 4.31 10.34 -9.88
N ASP A 275 5.41 10.96 -9.43
CA ASP A 275 6.53 11.36 -10.31
C ASP A 275 7.52 10.21 -10.56
N PHE A 276 7.28 9.01 -10.01
CA PHE A 276 8.04 7.83 -10.37
C PHE A 276 7.65 7.37 -11.79
N ILE A 277 8.49 7.67 -12.78
CA ILE A 277 8.17 7.48 -14.21
C ILE A 277 8.27 6.04 -14.70
N GLY A 278 8.71 5.08 -13.86
CA GLY A 278 8.77 3.65 -14.18
C GLY A 278 7.36 3.03 -14.17
N PRO A 279 6.81 2.58 -15.31
CA PRO A 279 5.48 1.99 -15.35
C PRO A 279 5.45 0.61 -14.69
N SER A 280 4.33 0.24 -14.08
CA SER A 280 4.14 -1.07 -13.44
C SER A 280 3.62 -2.10 -14.44
N SER A 281 4.17 -3.33 -14.41
CA SER A 281 3.71 -4.47 -15.21
C SER A 281 2.39 -5.02 -14.68
N VAL A 282 1.57 -5.60 -15.57
CA VAL A 282 0.35 -6.34 -15.23
C VAL A 282 0.65 -7.83 -15.00
N THR A 283 -0.20 -8.50 -14.21
CA THR A 283 -0.07 -9.94 -14.00
C THR A 283 -0.42 -10.70 -15.29
N LEU A 284 0.46 -11.60 -15.71
CA LEU A 284 0.26 -12.45 -16.88
C LEU A 284 -0.94 -13.37 -16.67
N GLN A 285 -1.81 -13.45 -17.65
CA GLN A 285 -2.98 -14.31 -17.66
C GLN A 285 -2.87 -15.40 -18.71
N ILE A 286 -3.61 -16.47 -18.54
CA ILE A 286 -3.58 -17.62 -19.44
C ILE A 286 -3.92 -17.23 -20.89
N SER A 287 -4.80 -16.24 -21.07
CA SER A 287 -5.16 -15.65 -22.36
C SER A 287 -3.99 -15.01 -23.11
N ASN A 288 -2.94 -14.59 -22.40
CA ASN A 288 -1.77 -13.99 -23.01
C ASN A 288 -0.78 -15.02 -23.60
N ILE A 289 -0.97 -16.31 -23.28
CA ILE A 289 -0.13 -17.43 -23.76
C ILE A 289 -0.87 -18.48 -24.59
N THR A 290 -2.22 -18.43 -24.64
CA THR A 290 -3.02 -19.30 -25.51
C THR A 290 -2.79 -18.98 -26.99
N GLU A 291 -3.22 -19.85 -27.90
CA GLU A 291 -3.17 -19.55 -29.33
C GLU A 291 -4.11 -18.39 -29.65
N ASN A 292 -3.59 -17.42 -30.41
CA ASN A 292 -4.34 -16.21 -30.74
C ASN A 292 -5.38 -16.50 -31.83
N ASN A 293 -6.63 -16.18 -31.54
CA ASN A 293 -7.60 -15.91 -32.59
C ASN A 293 -7.17 -14.61 -33.30
N PRO A 294 -6.96 -14.57 -34.63
CA PRO A 294 -6.55 -13.37 -35.35
C PRO A 294 -7.45 -12.14 -35.16
N ASN A 295 -8.66 -12.35 -34.68
CA ASN A 295 -9.64 -11.30 -34.39
C ASN A 295 -9.67 -10.88 -32.89
N SER A 296 -8.77 -11.41 -32.06
CA SER A 296 -8.69 -11.08 -30.64
C SER A 296 -7.80 -9.84 -30.43
N ASN A 297 -8.26 -8.91 -29.60
CA ASN A 297 -7.48 -7.77 -29.13
C ASN A 297 -6.59 -8.10 -27.91
N ILE A 298 -6.51 -9.38 -27.54
CA ILE A 298 -5.70 -9.83 -26.39
C ILE A 298 -4.23 -9.84 -26.81
N ILE A 299 -3.41 -9.18 -26.00
CA ILE A 299 -1.96 -9.14 -26.19
C ILE A 299 -1.39 -10.53 -25.91
N ASN A 300 -0.67 -11.08 -26.90
CA ASN A 300 -0.05 -12.39 -26.78
C ASN A 300 1.48 -12.23 -26.71
N ILE A 301 2.12 -12.83 -25.70
CA ILE A 301 3.55 -12.68 -25.44
C ILE A 301 4.44 -13.61 -26.25
N LYS A 302 3.86 -14.54 -27.05
CA LYS A 302 4.63 -15.48 -27.89
C LYS A 302 5.43 -14.78 -29.00
N LYS A 303 5.14 -13.52 -29.34
CA LYS A 303 5.81 -12.75 -30.39
C LYS A 303 6.10 -11.33 -29.94
N ASN A 304 7.26 -10.79 -30.37
CA ASN A 304 7.70 -9.41 -30.13
C ASN A 304 7.86 -9.06 -28.63
N PHE A 305 8.26 -10.04 -27.83
CA PHE A 305 8.61 -9.86 -26.43
C PHE A 305 10.01 -10.33 -26.12
N THR A 306 10.54 -9.82 -25.03
CA THR A 306 11.72 -10.35 -24.35
C THR A 306 11.32 -10.86 -23.00
N VAL A 307 12.10 -11.79 -22.44
CA VAL A 307 11.91 -12.30 -21.09
C VAL A 307 13.18 -12.16 -20.26
N THR A 308 13.00 -11.79 -19.00
CA THR A 308 14.07 -11.77 -18.00
C THR A 308 13.57 -12.37 -16.69
N ASP A 309 14.49 -12.78 -15.80
CA ASP A 309 14.16 -13.18 -14.44
C ASP A 309 13.45 -12.03 -13.71
N LYS A 310 12.60 -12.34 -12.78
CA LYS A 310 12.06 -11.37 -11.84
C LYS A 310 12.87 -11.42 -10.55
N ALA A 311 13.78 -10.44 -10.39
CA ALA A 311 14.56 -10.31 -9.17
C ALA A 311 13.66 -9.92 -7.99
N ASP A 312 13.96 -10.45 -6.82
CA ASP A 312 13.31 -10.09 -5.56
C ASP A 312 14.15 -8.99 -4.88
N GLY A 313 13.75 -7.75 -5.07
CA GLY A 313 14.42 -6.55 -4.58
C GLY A 313 13.48 -5.36 -4.55
N ASP A 314 14.05 -4.17 -4.38
CA ASP A 314 13.33 -2.90 -4.38
C ASP A 314 13.50 -2.19 -5.72
N ARG A 315 12.42 -1.97 -6.45
CA ARG A 315 12.48 -1.19 -7.70
C ARG A 315 12.79 0.27 -7.41
N LYS A 316 13.86 0.78 -8.02
CA LYS A 316 14.32 2.16 -7.90
C LYS A 316 14.77 2.72 -9.24
N ILE A 317 14.57 4.02 -9.44
CA ILE A 317 15.24 4.76 -10.52
C ILE A 317 16.64 5.15 -10.03
N LEU A 318 17.68 4.80 -10.76
CA LEU A 318 19.01 5.31 -10.56
C LEU A 318 19.13 6.65 -11.30
N TYR A 319 19.48 7.70 -10.56
CA TYR A 319 19.67 9.05 -11.07
C TYR A 319 21.12 9.51 -10.91
N ILE A 320 21.77 9.85 -12.02
CA ILE A 320 23.07 10.53 -12.02
C ILE A 320 22.81 12.02 -12.25
N ASN A 321 23.18 12.84 -11.28
CA ASN A 321 22.92 14.27 -11.35
C ASN A 321 23.95 15.02 -12.25
N ASP A 322 23.86 16.34 -12.28
CA ASP A 322 24.68 17.26 -13.09
C ASP A 322 26.15 17.35 -12.69
N ILE A 323 26.54 16.78 -11.53
CA ILE A 323 27.91 16.68 -11.03
C ILE A 323 28.40 15.24 -10.90
N GLY A 324 27.68 14.29 -11.49
CA GLY A 324 28.06 12.87 -11.55
C GLY A 324 27.78 12.05 -10.29
N LYS A 325 27.15 12.59 -9.25
CA LYS A 325 26.73 11.82 -8.07
C LYS A 325 25.54 10.92 -8.38
N ILE A 326 25.54 9.71 -7.81
CA ILE A 326 24.59 8.65 -8.09
C ILE A 326 23.58 8.52 -6.92
N TYR A 327 22.32 8.62 -7.25
CA TYR A 327 21.19 8.53 -6.31
C TYR A 327 20.24 7.42 -6.72
N LEU A 328 19.51 6.86 -5.76
CA LEU A 328 18.39 5.95 -5.98
C LEU A 328 17.09 6.63 -5.54
N ILE A 329 16.06 6.55 -6.37
CA ILE A 329 14.73 7.09 -6.09
C ILE A 329 13.75 5.92 -6.09
N ASN A 330 13.10 5.66 -4.98
CA ASN A 330 12.16 4.56 -4.85
C ASN A 330 10.73 4.94 -5.31
N THR A 331 9.82 3.97 -5.30
CA THR A 331 8.43 4.15 -5.75
C THR A 331 7.58 5.07 -4.85
N GLN A 332 8.06 5.41 -3.64
CA GLN A 332 7.48 6.38 -2.72
C GLN A 332 8.13 7.78 -2.85
N ALA A 333 8.98 7.99 -3.85
CA ALA A 333 9.73 9.24 -4.08
C ALA A 333 10.79 9.57 -3.01
N ASN A 334 11.22 8.59 -2.22
CA ASN A 334 12.37 8.78 -1.34
C ASN A 334 13.67 8.74 -2.14
N ILE A 335 14.57 9.67 -1.85
CA ILE A 335 15.87 9.82 -2.51
C ILE A 335 16.97 9.35 -1.57
N GLU A 336 17.77 8.39 -2.02
CA GLU A 336 18.88 7.79 -1.30
C GLU A 336 20.20 8.11 -2.03
N PHE A 337 21.15 8.68 -1.34
CA PHE A 337 22.49 8.86 -1.92
C PHE A 337 23.30 7.57 -1.77
N THR A 338 23.84 7.06 -2.87
CA THR A 338 24.60 5.80 -2.87
C THR A 338 26.03 5.92 -2.34
N GLY A 339 26.54 7.13 -2.20
CA GLY A 339 27.96 7.40 -1.92
C GLY A 339 28.85 7.28 -3.14
N ALA A 340 28.29 6.92 -4.31
CA ALA A 340 29.03 6.78 -5.54
C ALA A 340 28.92 8.01 -6.44
N LYS A 341 29.95 8.21 -7.27
CA LYS A 341 29.98 9.18 -8.36
C LYS A 341 30.62 8.58 -9.61
N THR A 342 30.39 9.20 -10.75
CA THR A 342 31.14 8.97 -12.01
C THR A 342 31.75 10.28 -12.47
N GLU A 343 32.94 10.22 -13.06
CA GLU A 343 33.63 11.38 -13.65
C GLU A 343 33.24 11.55 -15.14
N ASN A 344 32.55 10.56 -15.73
CA ASN A 344 32.18 10.62 -17.16
C ASN A 344 30.99 11.59 -17.34
N LYS A 345 31.30 12.78 -17.87
CA LYS A 345 30.31 13.86 -18.08
C LYS A 345 29.23 13.51 -19.13
N GLU A 346 29.47 12.56 -20.01
CA GLU A 346 28.47 12.11 -21.00
C GLU A 346 27.32 11.36 -20.36
N LEU A 347 27.53 10.86 -19.13
CA LEU A 347 26.54 10.11 -18.34
C LEU A 347 25.83 10.97 -17.28
N PHE A 348 26.12 12.27 -17.18
CA PHE A 348 25.43 13.17 -16.26
C PHE A 348 23.97 13.37 -16.67
N ASN A 349 23.10 13.72 -15.74
CA ASN A 349 21.67 13.91 -15.97
C ASN A 349 21.03 12.71 -16.71
N SER A 350 21.28 11.50 -16.18
CA SER A 350 20.82 10.24 -16.73
C SER A 350 19.93 9.50 -15.75
N LEU A 351 18.97 8.72 -16.29
CA LEU A 351 18.04 7.90 -15.49
C LEU A 351 17.99 6.47 -16.02
N LEU A 352 18.19 5.51 -15.11
CA LEU A 352 18.04 4.08 -15.37
C LEU A 352 16.90 3.53 -14.49
N ASP A 353 16.20 2.52 -14.98
CA ASP A 353 15.24 1.74 -14.19
C ASP A 353 15.83 0.39 -13.83
N GLY A 354 15.68 -0.04 -12.58
CA GLY A 354 16.33 -1.25 -12.10
C GLY A 354 15.78 -1.73 -10.76
N GLU A 355 16.31 -2.86 -10.35
CA GLU A 355 16.04 -3.49 -9.06
C GLU A 355 17.26 -3.33 -8.14
N HIS A 356 17.06 -2.78 -6.95
CA HIS A 356 18.09 -2.65 -5.93
C HIS A 356 18.02 -3.84 -4.97
N ILE A 357 19.07 -4.62 -4.92
CA ILE A 357 19.20 -5.87 -4.17
C ILE A 357 20.28 -5.68 -3.12
N ILE A 358 19.90 -5.66 -1.85
CA ILE A 358 20.82 -5.38 -0.75
C ILE A 358 21.58 -6.64 -0.33
N HIS A 359 20.90 -7.79 -0.27
CA HIS A 359 21.48 -9.06 0.18
C HIS A 359 21.33 -10.16 -0.88
N ASN A 360 22.29 -11.06 -0.92
CA ASN A 360 22.21 -12.25 -1.76
C ASN A 360 21.34 -13.34 -1.11
N LYS A 361 21.20 -14.49 -1.78
CA LYS A 361 20.45 -15.66 -1.30
C LYS A 361 20.90 -16.20 0.07
N LEU A 362 22.16 -15.95 0.46
CA LEU A 362 22.76 -16.38 1.74
C LEU A 362 22.66 -15.28 2.83
N GLY A 363 22.01 -14.16 2.54
CA GLY A 363 21.92 -13.03 3.45
C GLY A 363 23.16 -12.13 3.49
N ASN A 364 24.15 -12.35 2.64
CA ASN A 364 25.34 -11.49 2.57
C ASN A 364 25.03 -10.19 1.85
N TYR A 365 25.60 -9.10 2.35
CA TYR A 365 25.46 -7.77 1.76
C TYR A 365 26.18 -7.67 0.41
N ILE A 366 25.44 -7.35 -0.66
CA ILE A 366 25.98 -7.22 -2.02
C ILE A 366 25.76 -5.84 -2.65
N ASN A 367 24.78 -5.10 -2.19
CA ASN A 367 24.40 -3.76 -2.66
C ASN A 367 24.45 -3.65 -4.19
N LEU A 368 23.64 -4.47 -4.86
CA LEU A 368 23.58 -4.58 -6.32
C LEU A 368 22.39 -3.80 -6.85
N TYR A 369 22.66 -2.93 -7.82
CA TYR A 369 21.62 -2.35 -8.68
C TYR A 369 21.61 -3.07 -10.03
N ALA A 370 20.54 -3.85 -10.25
CA ALA A 370 20.33 -4.64 -11.47
C ALA A 370 19.47 -3.82 -12.46
N ALA A 371 20.12 -3.07 -13.34
CA ALA A 371 19.47 -2.22 -14.33
C ALA A 371 18.77 -3.05 -15.41
N PHE A 372 17.53 -2.72 -15.76
CA PHE A 372 16.77 -3.40 -16.80
C PHE A 372 16.21 -2.47 -17.89
N ASP A 373 16.25 -1.14 -17.72
CA ASP A 373 15.90 -0.17 -18.77
C ASP A 373 16.67 1.13 -18.57
N ILE A 374 16.70 1.97 -19.62
CA ILE A 374 17.32 3.29 -19.62
C ILE A 374 16.36 4.33 -20.15
N TYR A 375 16.19 5.41 -19.41
CA TYR A 375 15.18 6.44 -19.69
C TYR A 375 15.78 7.74 -20.19
N PHE A 376 16.89 8.17 -19.62
CA PHE A 376 17.59 9.39 -20.03
C PHE A 376 19.10 9.17 -20.09
N ILE A 377 19.75 9.77 -21.08
CA ILE A 377 21.21 9.92 -21.16
C ILE A 377 21.49 11.39 -21.46
N ASN A 378 22.25 12.04 -20.58
CA ASN A 378 22.69 13.45 -20.76
C ASN A 378 21.50 14.37 -21.15
N LYS A 379 20.43 14.34 -20.35
CA LYS A 379 19.15 15.07 -20.55
C LYS A 379 18.30 14.61 -21.73
N LYS A 380 18.80 13.72 -22.59
CA LYS A 380 18.05 13.21 -23.75
C LYS A 380 17.06 12.12 -23.30
N ASP A 381 15.78 12.34 -23.53
CA ASP A 381 14.73 11.36 -23.27
C ASP A 381 14.77 10.23 -24.33
N LEU A 382 14.97 9.00 -23.87
CA LEU A 382 15.07 7.80 -24.70
C LEU A 382 13.82 6.92 -24.61
N ARG A 383 12.87 7.26 -23.75
CA ARG A 383 11.71 6.41 -23.46
C ARG A 383 10.80 6.17 -24.67
N ASN A 384 10.84 7.04 -25.68
CA ASN A 384 10.11 6.85 -26.94
C ASN A 384 10.77 5.81 -27.87
N LEU A 385 12.01 5.42 -27.63
CA LEU A 385 12.69 4.42 -28.44
C LEU A 385 12.14 3.02 -28.15
N GLU A 386 12.23 2.13 -29.13
CA GLU A 386 11.96 0.70 -28.98
C GLU A 386 12.97 0.06 -28.01
N PHE A 387 12.59 -1.07 -27.39
CA PHE A 387 13.46 -1.74 -26.43
C PHE A 387 14.58 -2.52 -27.12
N ILE A 388 14.24 -3.42 -28.05
CA ILE A 388 15.22 -4.21 -28.85
C ILE A 388 14.76 -4.20 -30.30
N GLY A 389 15.69 -4.00 -31.22
CA GLY A 389 15.43 -4.04 -32.66
C GLY A 389 15.13 -5.42 -33.20
N THR A 390 14.23 -5.47 -34.16
CA THR A 390 13.84 -6.71 -34.87
C THR A 390 14.69 -6.97 -36.11
N SER A 391 15.42 -5.96 -36.60
CA SER A 391 16.24 -6.06 -37.79
C SER A 391 17.73 -6.03 -37.48
N LYS A 392 18.49 -7.02 -38.02
CA LYS A 392 19.96 -7.06 -37.97
C LYS A 392 20.65 -5.92 -38.74
N ALA A 393 19.90 -5.16 -39.52
CA ALA A 393 20.43 -4.10 -40.44
C ALA A 393 20.44 -2.70 -39.80
N GLU A 394 19.82 -2.52 -38.64
CA GLU A 394 19.74 -1.23 -37.96
C GLU A 394 20.87 -1.02 -36.97
N LEU A 395 21.35 0.24 -36.88
CA LEU A 395 22.45 0.60 -35.97
C LEU A 395 22.07 0.33 -34.50
N PRO A 396 22.97 -0.29 -33.69
CA PRO A 396 22.73 -0.61 -32.28
C PRO A 396 22.35 0.60 -31.39
N THR A 397 22.58 1.81 -31.88
CA THR A 397 22.37 3.06 -31.14
C THR A 397 20.90 3.50 -31.02
N ASN A 398 19.99 2.82 -31.69
CA ASN A 398 18.58 3.23 -31.74
C ASN A 398 17.67 2.48 -30.75
N TYR A 399 18.19 1.56 -29.93
CA TYR A 399 17.42 0.73 -29.04
C TYR A 399 17.87 0.92 -27.60
N ARG A 400 16.89 0.99 -26.66
CA ARG A 400 17.19 1.21 -25.24
C ARG A 400 18.08 0.12 -24.64
N TRP A 401 17.90 -1.13 -25.02
CA TRP A 401 18.72 -2.25 -24.52
C TRP A 401 20.20 -2.08 -24.85
N ASN A 402 20.52 -1.74 -26.10
CA ASN A 402 21.90 -1.49 -26.53
C ASN A 402 22.51 -0.23 -25.90
N LEU A 403 21.67 0.82 -25.73
CA LEU A 403 22.11 2.05 -25.06
C LEU A 403 22.39 1.78 -23.56
N LEU A 404 21.60 0.94 -22.91
CA LEU A 404 21.83 0.52 -21.52
C LEU A 404 23.14 -0.26 -21.39
N ASP A 405 23.40 -1.24 -22.27
CA ASP A 405 24.65 -2.03 -22.26
C ASP A 405 25.89 -1.14 -22.44
N ASN A 406 25.83 -0.22 -23.40
CA ASN A 406 26.90 0.75 -23.60
C ASN A 406 27.08 1.70 -22.43
N PHE A 407 25.96 2.17 -21.83
CA PHE A 407 25.99 3.02 -20.65
C PHE A 407 26.68 2.34 -19.48
N ILE A 408 26.32 1.07 -19.18
CA ILE A 408 26.92 0.31 -18.07
C ILE A 408 28.44 0.09 -18.31
N LYS A 409 28.86 -0.17 -19.55
CA LYS A 409 30.28 -0.33 -19.91
C LYS A 409 31.10 0.97 -19.75
N LEU A 410 30.47 2.13 -19.98
CA LEU A 410 31.10 3.44 -19.82
C LEU A 410 31.00 3.96 -18.38
N LEU A 411 30.09 3.40 -17.57
CA LEU A 411 29.88 3.78 -16.19
C LEU A 411 30.99 3.17 -15.34
N ASN A 412 31.89 3.99 -14.86
CA ASN A 412 32.94 3.59 -13.90
C ASN A 412 32.69 4.31 -12.57
N PRO A 413 31.84 3.77 -11.69
CA PRO A 413 31.48 4.43 -10.46
C PRO A 413 32.58 4.26 -9.41
N GLU A 414 32.89 5.35 -8.70
CA GLU A 414 33.87 5.42 -7.63
C GLU A 414 33.20 5.94 -6.34
N LEU A 415 33.84 5.73 -5.19
CA LEU A 415 33.41 6.34 -3.93
C LEU A 415 33.62 7.86 -3.99
N VAL A 416 32.63 8.62 -3.57
CA VAL A 416 32.73 10.09 -3.45
C VAL A 416 33.90 10.45 -2.50
N ASN A 417 34.75 11.41 -2.91
CA ASN A 417 35.92 11.88 -2.17
C ASN A 417 37.10 10.89 -2.02
N SER A 418 37.11 9.80 -2.74
CA SER A 418 38.23 8.87 -2.76
C SER A 418 38.27 8.07 -4.07
N SER A 419 39.41 7.56 -4.46
CA SER A 419 39.56 6.64 -5.59
C SER A 419 39.26 5.18 -5.19
N SER A 420 38.54 4.97 -4.11
CA SER A 420 38.16 3.63 -3.66
C SER A 420 37.02 3.06 -4.51
N PRO A 421 36.88 1.74 -4.56
CA PRO A 421 35.78 1.09 -5.31
C PRO A 421 34.40 1.63 -4.92
N SER A 422 33.48 1.64 -5.88
CA SER A 422 32.09 2.04 -5.67
C SER A 422 31.44 1.27 -4.52
N PRO A 423 30.70 1.94 -3.62
CA PRO A 423 29.94 1.28 -2.57
C PRO A 423 28.70 0.55 -3.09
N ILE A 424 28.33 0.77 -4.33
CA ILE A 424 27.21 0.10 -5.03
C ILE A 424 27.72 -0.53 -6.31
N ARG A 425 27.29 -1.77 -6.56
CA ARG A 425 27.56 -2.48 -7.81
C ARG A 425 26.40 -2.27 -8.77
N ILE A 426 26.70 -1.83 -9.99
CA ILE A 426 25.68 -1.54 -11.01
C ILE A 426 25.92 -2.47 -12.17
N GLN A 427 24.92 -3.29 -12.52
CA GLN A 427 24.98 -4.28 -13.58
C GLN A 427 23.70 -4.29 -14.39
N MET A 428 23.80 -4.65 -15.67
CA MET A 428 22.65 -4.87 -16.52
C MET A 428 22.07 -6.26 -16.30
N LYS A 429 20.73 -6.39 -16.26
CA LYS A 429 20.04 -7.67 -16.28
C LYS A 429 20.14 -8.33 -17.65
N ARG A 430 20.12 -9.66 -17.63
CA ARG A 430 20.10 -10.46 -18.88
C ARG A 430 18.67 -10.55 -19.40
N PHE A 431 18.52 -10.34 -20.72
CA PHE A 431 17.28 -10.51 -21.44
C PHE A 431 17.43 -11.58 -22.50
N TYR A 432 16.38 -12.38 -22.67
CA TYR A 432 16.28 -13.38 -23.70
C TYR A 432 15.24 -12.94 -24.73
N ASP A 433 15.67 -12.85 -25.98
CA ASP A 433 14.81 -12.42 -27.08
C ASP A 433 13.97 -13.60 -27.61
N VAL A 434 12.67 -13.35 -27.79
CA VAL A 434 11.76 -14.27 -28.44
C VAL A 434 11.88 -14.06 -29.95
N THR A 435 12.44 -15.05 -30.65
CA THR A 435 12.71 -15.05 -32.10
C THR A 435 12.00 -16.22 -32.78
N GLU A 436 12.08 -16.32 -34.08
CA GLU A 436 11.57 -17.49 -34.81
C GLU A 436 12.29 -18.81 -34.42
N THR A 437 13.52 -18.73 -33.96
CA THR A 437 14.35 -19.89 -33.57
C THR A 437 14.33 -20.14 -32.06
N GLN A 438 13.99 -19.15 -31.27
CA GLN A 438 13.90 -19.27 -29.80
C GLN A 438 12.50 -18.90 -29.32
N SER A 439 11.72 -19.92 -28.98
CA SER A 439 10.36 -19.68 -28.43
C SER A 439 10.41 -19.04 -27.06
N LEU A 440 9.30 -18.40 -26.67
CA LEU A 440 9.11 -17.87 -25.32
C LEU A 440 9.35 -18.94 -24.23
N PHE A 441 8.81 -20.13 -24.44
CA PHE A 441 8.90 -21.25 -23.47
C PHE A 441 10.33 -21.74 -23.30
N ALA A 442 11.09 -21.84 -24.42
CA ALA A 442 12.50 -22.19 -24.35
C ALA A 442 13.33 -21.13 -23.60
N ALA A 443 13.03 -19.84 -23.79
CA ALA A 443 13.68 -18.78 -23.06
C ALA A 443 13.37 -18.82 -21.56
N CYS A 444 12.11 -19.08 -21.17
CA CYS A 444 11.71 -19.26 -19.78
C CYS A 444 12.36 -20.52 -19.15
N SER A 445 12.44 -21.65 -19.92
CA SER A 445 13.12 -22.85 -19.49
C SER A 445 14.60 -22.61 -19.18
N LEU A 446 15.29 -21.90 -20.08
CA LEU A 446 16.71 -21.56 -19.88
C LEU A 446 16.94 -20.74 -18.62
N ILE A 447 16.10 -19.71 -18.36
CA ILE A 447 16.18 -18.92 -17.13
C ILE A 447 15.94 -19.82 -15.91
N ASN A 448 14.92 -20.70 -15.96
CA ASN A 448 14.60 -21.61 -14.87
C ASN A 448 15.74 -22.60 -14.58
N GLU A 449 16.40 -23.13 -15.62
CA GLU A 449 17.59 -23.97 -15.48
C GLU A 449 18.75 -23.23 -14.82
N GLN A 450 18.99 -21.98 -15.19
CA GLN A 450 20.00 -21.13 -14.57
C GLN A 450 19.68 -20.82 -13.09
N ILE A 451 18.39 -20.61 -12.76
CA ILE A 451 17.95 -20.45 -11.37
C ILE A 451 18.23 -21.71 -10.56
N LYS A 452 17.87 -22.90 -11.10
CA LYS A 452 18.13 -24.21 -10.48
C LYS A 452 19.62 -24.50 -10.36
N ALA A 453 20.41 -24.11 -11.34
CA ALA A 453 21.88 -24.23 -11.33
C ALA A 453 22.57 -23.18 -10.43
N ASN A 454 21.80 -22.39 -9.69
CA ASN A 454 22.29 -21.36 -8.76
C ASN A 454 23.20 -20.29 -9.42
N GLN A 455 22.94 -19.97 -10.70
CA GLN A 455 23.71 -18.97 -11.45
C GLN A 455 23.31 -17.51 -11.14
N TYR A 456 22.17 -17.32 -10.47
CA TYR A 456 21.77 -16.00 -9.97
C TYR A 456 22.25 -15.84 -8.53
N GLU A 457 22.90 -14.73 -8.23
CA GLU A 457 23.38 -14.36 -6.90
C GLU A 457 22.24 -14.01 -5.94
N TYR A 458 21.12 -13.51 -6.47
CA TYR A 458 19.95 -13.03 -5.75
C TYR A 458 18.74 -13.94 -5.91
N ASN A 459 17.73 -13.75 -5.05
CA ASN A 459 16.46 -14.44 -5.14
C ASN A 459 15.64 -13.95 -6.34
N THR A 460 14.91 -14.89 -6.95
CA THR A 460 14.01 -14.60 -8.07
C THR A 460 12.63 -15.17 -7.76
N ASP A 461 11.56 -14.44 -8.11
CA ASP A 461 10.18 -14.84 -7.82
C ASP A 461 9.29 -14.92 -9.06
N GLY A 462 9.89 -15.18 -10.25
CA GLY A 462 9.18 -15.33 -11.51
C GLY A 462 9.88 -14.76 -12.73
N PHE A 463 9.10 -14.31 -13.71
CA PHE A 463 9.58 -13.74 -14.97
C PHE A 463 8.93 -12.39 -15.26
N ILE A 464 9.65 -11.52 -16.00
CA ILE A 464 9.13 -10.27 -16.57
C ILE A 464 9.22 -10.35 -18.10
N PHE A 465 8.11 -9.97 -18.73
CA PHE A 465 7.99 -9.92 -20.20
C PHE A 465 7.86 -8.47 -20.65
N THR A 466 8.81 -8.01 -21.45
CA THR A 466 8.88 -6.62 -21.96
C THR A 466 8.68 -6.62 -23.47
N PRO A 467 7.76 -5.79 -24.01
CA PRO A 467 7.56 -5.70 -25.45
C PRO A 467 8.79 -5.07 -26.12
N LYS A 468 9.16 -5.58 -27.30
CA LYS A 468 10.33 -5.14 -28.07
C LYS A 468 10.11 -3.79 -28.75
N ASN A 469 8.93 -3.59 -29.34
CA ASN A 469 8.64 -2.56 -30.34
C ASN A 469 7.96 -1.31 -29.78
N PHE A 470 7.95 -1.13 -28.46
CA PHE A 470 7.26 0.00 -27.84
C PHE A 470 8.22 0.83 -26.98
N GLY A 471 7.96 2.14 -26.97
CA GLY A 471 8.49 3.03 -25.96
C GLY A 471 7.96 2.67 -24.57
N VAL A 472 8.60 3.18 -23.54
CA VAL A 472 8.28 2.92 -22.12
C VAL A 472 6.84 3.32 -21.79
N GLY A 473 6.03 2.36 -21.36
CA GLY A 473 4.64 2.61 -20.98
C GLY A 473 3.70 2.95 -22.13
N MET A 474 4.14 2.80 -23.38
CA MET A 474 3.36 3.12 -24.58
C MET A 474 2.51 1.95 -25.06
N THR A 475 1.44 2.29 -25.75
CA THR A 475 0.55 1.39 -26.49
C THR A 475 0.59 1.73 -27.98
N GLU A 476 -0.07 0.95 -28.83
CA GLU A 476 -0.18 1.21 -30.27
C GLU A 476 -0.78 2.57 -30.61
N THR A 477 -1.57 3.15 -29.72
CA THR A 477 -2.28 4.43 -29.94
C THR A 477 -1.56 5.63 -29.34
N ASP A 478 -0.57 5.41 -28.48
CA ASP A 478 0.14 6.48 -27.79
C ASP A 478 1.16 7.15 -28.74
N LYS A 479 1.15 8.47 -28.76
CA LYS A 479 2.13 9.28 -29.54
C LYS A 479 3.31 9.77 -28.72
N LYS A 480 3.19 9.73 -27.37
CA LYS A 480 4.22 10.20 -26.44
C LYS A 480 4.18 9.39 -25.14
N VAL A 481 5.32 9.27 -24.51
CA VAL A 481 5.45 8.67 -23.18
C VAL A 481 4.76 9.50 -22.09
N LYS A 482 4.35 8.84 -21.03
CA LYS A 482 3.74 9.47 -19.87
C LYS A 482 4.81 9.86 -18.85
N ASN A 483 4.69 11.06 -18.26
CA ASN A 483 5.61 11.57 -17.24
C ASN A 483 5.08 11.39 -15.82
N TYR A 484 4.34 10.32 -15.58
CA TYR A 484 3.78 9.98 -14.27
C TYR A 484 3.66 8.46 -14.11
N LYS A 485 3.61 8.00 -12.88
CA LYS A 485 3.42 6.59 -12.52
C LYS A 485 2.11 6.04 -13.08
N HIS A 486 2.19 4.96 -13.85
CA HIS A 486 1.03 4.30 -14.43
C HIS A 486 1.27 2.80 -14.61
N THR A 487 0.23 2.08 -14.97
CA THR A 487 0.31 0.66 -15.32
C THR A 487 0.54 0.52 -16.83
N TRP A 488 1.51 -0.31 -17.22
CA TRP A 488 1.79 -0.62 -18.61
C TRP A 488 1.14 -1.93 -19.01
N GLU A 489 0.05 -1.86 -19.76
CA GLU A 489 -0.75 -3.02 -20.16
C GLU A 489 0.00 -4.00 -21.10
N TYR A 490 1.10 -3.57 -21.71
CA TYR A 490 1.95 -4.38 -22.57
C TYR A 490 3.16 -4.99 -21.86
N SER A 491 3.43 -4.67 -20.61
CA SER A 491 4.47 -5.32 -19.81
C SER A 491 3.83 -6.29 -18.83
N PHE A 492 4.31 -7.54 -18.81
CA PHE A 492 3.71 -8.60 -18.01
C PHE A 492 4.70 -9.13 -16.97
N LYS A 493 4.16 -9.51 -15.82
CA LYS A 493 4.88 -10.25 -14.78
C LYS A 493 4.17 -11.56 -14.53
N TRP A 494 4.94 -12.63 -14.45
CA TRP A 494 4.49 -13.94 -14.02
C TRP A 494 5.14 -14.30 -12.69
N LYS A 495 4.35 -14.89 -11.80
CA LYS A 495 4.78 -15.47 -10.53
C LYS A 495 4.13 -16.85 -10.38
N PRO A 496 4.74 -17.82 -9.69
CA PRO A 496 4.05 -19.01 -9.21
C PRO A 496 2.76 -18.66 -8.46
N ALA A 497 1.76 -19.52 -8.52
CA ALA A 497 0.41 -19.24 -8.01
C ALA A 497 0.40 -18.85 -6.53
N GLU A 498 1.26 -19.49 -5.73
CA GLU A 498 1.41 -19.25 -4.29
C GLU A 498 1.92 -17.86 -3.93
N TYR A 499 2.53 -17.14 -4.87
CA TYR A 499 3.01 -15.76 -4.70
C TYR A 499 2.06 -14.71 -5.26
N ASN A 500 0.86 -15.10 -5.72
CA ASN A 500 -0.17 -14.15 -6.12
C ASN A 500 -0.92 -13.64 -4.89
N THR A 501 -0.63 -12.40 -4.50
CA THR A 501 -1.19 -11.72 -3.34
C THR A 501 -1.99 -10.50 -3.75
N ILE A 502 -2.88 -10.04 -2.86
CA ILE A 502 -3.62 -8.79 -3.02
C ILE A 502 -3.42 -7.94 -1.78
N ASP A 503 -3.09 -6.66 -1.98
CA ASP A 503 -3.04 -5.67 -0.90
C ASP A 503 -4.44 -5.09 -0.70
N PHE A 504 -5.01 -5.29 0.48
CA PHE A 504 -6.32 -4.76 0.87
C PHE A 504 -6.19 -3.69 1.96
N LEU A 505 -7.03 -2.68 1.90
CA LEU A 505 -7.33 -1.88 3.07
C LEU A 505 -8.32 -2.66 3.95
N LEU A 506 -7.86 -3.13 5.10
CA LEU A 506 -8.68 -3.84 6.07
C LEU A 506 -9.47 -2.87 6.94
N THR A 507 -10.77 -3.13 7.08
CA THR A 507 -11.63 -2.47 8.07
C THR A 507 -12.37 -3.53 8.88
N THR A 508 -12.39 -3.38 10.21
CA THR A 508 -13.08 -4.33 11.08
C THR A 508 -14.60 -4.16 10.98
N LYS A 509 -15.34 -5.27 10.97
CA LYS A 509 -16.80 -5.25 11.05
C LYS A 509 -17.21 -4.71 12.42
N LYS A 510 -18.13 -3.73 12.44
CA LYS A 510 -18.62 -3.11 13.68
C LYS A 510 -19.99 -3.65 14.07
N THR A 511 -20.24 -3.66 15.38
CA THR A 511 -21.57 -3.88 15.95
C THR A 511 -22.41 -2.62 15.79
N LYS A 512 -23.70 -2.69 16.12
CA LYS A 512 -24.62 -1.52 16.14
C LYS A 512 -24.16 -0.41 17.10
N THR A 513 -23.33 -0.76 18.09
CA THR A 513 -22.79 0.17 19.07
C THR A 513 -21.45 0.78 18.66
N GLY A 514 -20.93 0.44 17.46
CA GLY A 514 -19.66 0.95 16.93
C GLY A 514 -18.41 0.19 17.37
N ASN A 515 -18.55 -0.81 18.24
CA ASN A 515 -17.44 -1.67 18.67
C ASN A 515 -17.13 -2.74 17.62
N ASP A 516 -15.93 -3.32 17.66
CA ASP A 516 -15.56 -4.43 16.79
C ASP A 516 -16.47 -5.65 17.08
N PHE A 517 -16.90 -6.29 16.01
CA PHE A 517 -17.59 -7.58 16.14
C PHE A 517 -16.57 -8.67 16.45
N ILE A 518 -16.75 -9.36 17.57
CA ILE A 518 -15.95 -10.52 17.98
C ILE A 518 -16.83 -11.76 17.89
N GLY A 519 -16.42 -12.70 17.04
CA GLY A 519 -17.03 -14.02 16.92
C GLY A 519 -16.26 -15.07 17.71
N ASN A 520 -16.92 -16.19 18.01
CA ASN A 520 -16.31 -17.36 18.63
C ASN A 520 -16.39 -18.56 17.67
N LYS A 521 -15.38 -19.40 17.67
CA LYS A 521 -15.30 -20.62 16.88
C LYS A 521 -14.73 -21.73 17.75
N PHE A 522 -15.21 -22.95 17.60
CA PHE A 522 -14.54 -24.14 18.13
C PHE A 522 -13.47 -24.61 17.17
N GLU A 523 -12.36 -25.11 17.69
CA GLU A 523 -11.33 -25.73 16.88
C GLU A 523 -11.73 -27.15 16.53
N ASP A 524 -11.69 -27.49 15.24
CA ASP A 524 -12.12 -28.82 14.78
C ASP A 524 -11.15 -29.91 15.28
N GLY A 525 -11.71 -31.00 15.83
CA GLY A 525 -10.96 -32.16 16.26
C GLY A 525 -10.39 -32.11 17.67
N LEU A 526 -10.64 -31.04 18.44
CA LEU A 526 -10.28 -30.95 19.85
C LEU A 526 -11.42 -31.37 20.76
N ASP A 527 -11.09 -31.79 22.01
CA ASP A 527 -12.08 -32.12 23.02
C ASP A 527 -12.86 -30.88 23.43
N THR A 528 -14.17 -30.87 23.16
CA THR A 528 -15.07 -29.74 23.48
C THR A 528 -15.25 -29.47 24.98
N ALA A 529 -14.68 -30.30 25.85
CA ALA A 529 -14.69 -30.07 27.29
C ALA A 529 -13.58 -29.12 27.78
N ALA A 530 -12.58 -28.84 26.97
CA ALA A 530 -11.50 -27.93 27.35
C ALA A 530 -11.84 -26.47 27.04
N LEU A 531 -11.62 -25.55 27.98
CA LEU A 531 -11.93 -24.11 27.85
C LEU A 531 -11.08 -23.40 26.81
N ASP A 532 -9.89 -23.89 26.50
CA ASP A 532 -8.89 -23.32 25.58
C ASP A 532 -9.20 -23.63 24.11
N GLN A 533 -10.29 -24.36 23.86
CA GLN A 533 -10.72 -24.73 22.50
C GLN A 533 -11.65 -23.69 21.86
N ILE A 534 -12.02 -22.65 22.58
CA ILE A 534 -12.82 -21.56 22.02
C ILE A 534 -11.90 -20.46 21.49
N LEU A 535 -11.74 -20.42 20.20
CA LEU A 535 -11.01 -19.36 19.53
C LEU A 535 -11.92 -18.15 19.28
N GLN A 536 -11.37 -16.97 19.46
CA GLN A 536 -12.05 -15.72 19.12
C GLN A 536 -11.49 -15.17 17.81
N TYR A 537 -12.34 -14.53 17.02
CA TYR A 537 -11.94 -13.90 15.78
C TYR A 537 -12.64 -12.56 15.55
N LYS A 538 -12.04 -11.70 14.76
CA LYS A 538 -12.69 -10.52 14.17
C LYS A 538 -13.00 -10.77 12.71
N THR A 539 -14.15 -10.31 12.25
CA THR A 539 -14.47 -10.25 10.82
C THR A 539 -13.95 -8.94 10.24
N VAL A 540 -13.18 -9.03 9.17
CA VAL A 540 -12.65 -7.88 8.43
C VAL A 540 -13.30 -7.76 7.07
N ILE A 541 -13.49 -6.52 6.62
CA ILE A 541 -13.94 -6.18 5.27
C ILE A 541 -12.71 -5.77 4.48
N LEU A 542 -12.45 -6.48 3.40
CA LEU A 542 -11.32 -6.28 2.50
C LEU A 542 -11.71 -5.28 1.41
N ARG A 543 -11.03 -4.13 1.39
CA ARG A 543 -11.36 -3.04 0.49
C ARG A 543 -10.26 -2.80 -0.52
N VAL A 544 -10.65 -2.37 -1.72
CA VAL A 544 -9.77 -2.00 -2.84
C VAL A 544 -10.11 -0.60 -3.33
N GLY A 545 -9.15 0.08 -3.97
CA GLY A 545 -9.38 1.37 -4.57
C GLY A 545 -10.24 1.25 -5.84
N TYR A 546 -11.37 1.94 -5.85
CA TYR A 546 -12.36 1.86 -6.92
C TYR A 546 -12.67 3.24 -7.50
N ASP A 547 -12.51 3.39 -8.82
CA ASP A 547 -12.91 4.58 -9.59
C ASP A 547 -14.16 4.21 -10.42
N VAL A 548 -15.30 4.74 -10.05
CA VAL A 548 -16.58 4.42 -10.69
C VAL A 548 -16.58 4.77 -12.19
N LYS A 549 -15.90 5.86 -12.57
CA LYS A 549 -15.81 6.27 -13.99
C LYS A 549 -14.97 5.30 -14.82
N LYS A 550 -13.91 4.74 -14.21
CA LYS A 550 -12.99 3.78 -14.86
C LYS A 550 -13.52 2.35 -14.81
N HIS A 551 -14.04 1.94 -13.66
CA HIS A 551 -14.41 0.55 -13.38
C HIS A 551 -15.92 0.28 -13.49
N GLY A 552 -16.75 1.35 -13.66
CA GLY A 552 -18.20 1.24 -13.72
C GLY A 552 -18.83 1.10 -12.33
N PHE A 553 -19.92 0.34 -12.24
CA PHE A 553 -20.60 0.07 -10.98
C PHE A 553 -19.97 -1.12 -10.26
N ALA A 554 -19.73 -1.03 -8.96
CA ALA A 554 -19.06 -2.07 -8.18
C ALA A 554 -19.87 -3.38 -8.16
N ASN A 555 -21.20 -3.29 -8.06
CA ASN A 555 -22.11 -4.42 -8.12
C ASN A 555 -23.43 -4.01 -8.77
N PRO A 556 -23.47 -3.89 -10.12
CA PRO A 556 -24.63 -3.32 -10.81
C PRO A 556 -25.93 -4.10 -10.62
N CYS A 557 -25.85 -5.43 -10.48
CA CYS A 557 -27.04 -6.25 -10.27
C CYS A 557 -27.61 -6.08 -8.88
N GLN A 558 -26.76 -5.87 -7.85
CA GLN A 558 -27.24 -5.61 -6.50
C GLN A 558 -27.90 -4.23 -6.38
N TYR A 559 -27.32 -3.20 -6.99
CA TYR A 559 -27.95 -1.87 -7.07
C TYR A 559 -29.35 -1.93 -7.70
N LEU A 560 -29.51 -2.78 -8.72
CA LEU A 560 -30.79 -2.98 -9.37
C LEU A 560 -31.80 -3.70 -8.45
N ILE A 561 -31.34 -4.74 -7.73
CA ILE A 561 -32.16 -5.49 -6.77
C ILE A 561 -32.60 -4.62 -5.60
N ASP A 562 -31.72 -3.78 -5.11
CA ASP A 562 -31.99 -2.90 -3.96
C ASP A 562 -32.74 -1.61 -4.34
N ASP A 563 -32.98 -1.39 -5.65
CA ASP A 563 -33.51 -0.12 -6.21
C ASP A 563 -32.70 1.10 -5.77
N ASP A 564 -31.40 0.90 -5.62
CA ASP A 564 -30.43 1.93 -5.19
C ASP A 564 -29.65 2.42 -6.41
N VAL A 565 -30.23 3.40 -7.13
CA VAL A 565 -29.59 3.99 -8.30
C VAL A 565 -28.56 5.03 -7.85
N PRO A 566 -27.23 4.78 -8.04
CA PRO A 566 -26.21 5.73 -7.65
C PRO A 566 -26.39 7.09 -8.32
N LEU A 567 -26.12 8.17 -7.60
CA LEU A 567 -26.28 9.53 -8.13
C LEU A 567 -25.23 9.84 -9.20
N GLN A 568 -25.60 10.64 -10.22
CA GLN A 568 -24.66 11.09 -11.26
C GLN A 568 -23.49 11.89 -10.66
N SER A 569 -23.73 12.65 -9.57
CA SER A 569 -22.70 13.38 -8.82
C SER A 569 -21.58 12.50 -8.31
N ASP A 570 -21.85 11.22 -8.01
CA ASP A 570 -20.83 10.26 -7.55
C ASP A 570 -19.78 9.93 -8.62
N PHE A 571 -20.14 10.13 -9.90
CA PHE A 571 -19.27 9.87 -11.05
C PHE A 571 -18.42 11.09 -11.46
N ASP A 572 -18.86 12.28 -11.14
CA ASP A 572 -18.25 13.55 -11.58
C ASP A 572 -17.44 14.22 -10.47
N SER A 573 -17.51 13.72 -9.21
CA SER A 573 -16.78 14.28 -8.08
C SER A 573 -15.26 14.01 -8.19
N GLU A 574 -14.46 14.94 -7.63
CA GLU A 574 -13.00 14.73 -7.48
C GLU A 574 -12.69 13.56 -6.55
N ASP A 575 -13.63 13.18 -5.68
CA ASP A 575 -13.54 12.05 -4.75
C ASP A 575 -14.08 10.71 -5.30
N ARG A 576 -14.16 10.58 -6.63
CA ARG A 576 -14.63 9.36 -7.30
C ARG A 576 -13.80 8.11 -7.01
N PHE A 577 -12.50 8.26 -6.67
CA PHE A 577 -11.64 7.14 -6.28
C PHE A 577 -11.75 6.92 -4.77
N LYS A 578 -12.41 5.84 -4.36
CA LYS A 578 -12.73 5.53 -2.95
C LYS A 578 -12.56 4.04 -2.65
N PRO A 579 -12.39 3.67 -1.36
CA PRO A 579 -12.28 2.27 -0.97
C PRO A 579 -13.66 1.60 -1.00
N VAL A 580 -13.79 0.49 -1.74
CA VAL A 580 -14.99 -0.34 -1.77
C VAL A 580 -14.66 -1.77 -1.37
N GLN A 581 -15.64 -2.50 -0.82
CA GLN A 581 -15.50 -3.92 -0.57
C GLN A 581 -15.15 -4.64 -1.88
N PHE A 582 -14.17 -5.55 -1.82
CA PHE A 582 -13.74 -6.31 -2.97
C PHE A 582 -14.79 -7.36 -3.34
N VAL A 583 -15.41 -7.18 -4.49
CA VAL A 583 -16.33 -8.16 -5.10
C VAL A 583 -15.82 -8.45 -6.50
N PRO A 584 -15.09 -9.56 -6.67
CA PRO A 584 -14.55 -9.94 -7.97
C PRO A 584 -15.63 -10.41 -8.94
N SER A 585 -15.40 -10.16 -10.22
CA SER A 585 -16.36 -10.52 -11.29
C SER A 585 -16.01 -11.83 -12.00
N ASN A 586 -14.73 -12.23 -12.02
CA ASN A 586 -14.29 -13.43 -12.71
C ASN A 586 -13.14 -14.15 -11.96
N PRO A 587 -13.38 -15.34 -11.36
CA PRO A 587 -14.72 -15.85 -11.03
C PRO A 587 -15.45 -14.94 -10.05
N TYR A 588 -16.76 -14.88 -10.16
CA TYR A 588 -17.56 -14.07 -9.25
C TYR A 588 -17.66 -14.73 -7.88
N ASP A 589 -17.32 -13.99 -6.84
CA ASP A 589 -17.56 -14.39 -5.46
C ASP A 589 -17.98 -13.16 -4.64
N PRO A 590 -19.26 -13.07 -4.21
CA PRO A 590 -19.75 -11.93 -3.43
C PRO A 590 -19.13 -11.88 -2.02
N ASP A 591 -18.64 -13.02 -1.51
CA ASP A 591 -18.07 -13.15 -0.17
C ASP A 591 -16.55 -12.95 -0.15
N ALA A 592 -15.91 -12.83 -1.32
CA ALA A 592 -14.46 -12.68 -1.42
C ALA A 592 -13.90 -11.43 -0.69
N GLY A 593 -14.72 -10.41 -0.47
CA GLY A 593 -14.33 -9.20 0.25
C GLY A 593 -14.52 -9.28 1.78
N ILE A 594 -14.67 -10.48 2.34
CA ILE A 594 -14.84 -10.70 3.79
C ILE A 594 -13.89 -11.81 4.25
N SER A 595 -13.24 -11.62 5.37
CA SER A 595 -12.44 -12.65 6.02
C SER A 595 -12.54 -12.58 7.53
N ASN A 596 -12.33 -13.71 8.18
CA ASN A 596 -12.18 -13.82 9.62
C ASN A 596 -10.70 -14.00 9.96
N ILE A 597 -10.23 -13.30 10.97
CA ILE A 597 -8.85 -13.39 11.46
C ILE A 597 -8.92 -13.73 12.95
N GLU A 598 -8.22 -14.80 13.33
CA GLU A 598 -8.14 -15.24 14.71
C GLU A 598 -7.44 -14.21 15.58
N LEU A 599 -7.84 -14.15 16.86
CA LEU A 599 -7.25 -13.28 17.85
C LEU A 599 -6.27 -14.08 18.70
N HIS A 600 -5.04 -13.61 18.76
CA HIS A 600 -3.99 -14.16 19.61
C HIS A 600 -3.57 -13.12 20.66
N LEU A 601 -3.02 -13.58 21.77
CA LEU A 601 -2.48 -12.69 22.79
C LEU A 601 -1.17 -12.07 22.34
N ASP A 602 -1.07 -10.75 22.47
CA ASP A 602 0.18 -10.03 22.34
C ASP A 602 1.02 -10.12 23.61
N ASN A 603 2.17 -9.46 23.62
CA ASN A 603 3.06 -9.40 24.78
C ASN A 603 2.44 -8.71 26.02
N MET A 604 1.30 -8.06 25.85
CA MET A 604 0.56 -7.35 26.90
C MET A 604 -0.68 -8.11 27.35
N ASN A 605 -0.84 -9.39 26.93
CA ASN A 605 -2.04 -10.20 27.14
C ASN A 605 -3.33 -9.57 26.56
N GLU A 606 -3.20 -8.73 25.52
CA GLU A 606 -4.33 -8.22 24.74
C GLU A 606 -4.58 -9.09 23.51
N LYS A 607 -5.87 -9.32 23.19
CA LYS A 607 -6.25 -10.12 22.03
C LYS A 607 -6.22 -9.26 20.77
N GLN A 608 -5.25 -9.54 19.91
CA GLN A 608 -4.99 -8.82 18.66
C GLN A 608 -5.04 -9.75 17.44
N MET A 609 -5.27 -9.15 16.25
CA MET A 609 -5.09 -9.84 14.98
C MET A 609 -3.62 -9.74 14.57
N PHE A 610 -3.04 -10.85 14.06
CA PHE A 610 -1.66 -10.88 13.59
C PHE A 610 -1.57 -11.34 12.14
N THR A 611 -0.53 -10.89 11.46
CA THR A 611 -0.08 -11.44 10.18
C THR A 611 0.77 -12.69 10.39
N GLU A 612 1.07 -13.44 9.30
CA GLU A 612 2.03 -14.57 9.36
C GLU A 612 3.44 -14.10 9.78
N GLU A 613 3.81 -12.84 9.53
CA GLU A 613 5.07 -12.24 9.99
C GLU A 613 4.99 -11.70 11.44
N ASN A 614 3.95 -12.06 12.21
CA ASN A 614 3.71 -11.62 13.60
C ASN A 614 3.56 -10.10 13.78
N GLU A 615 3.06 -9.40 12.79
CA GLU A 615 2.75 -7.98 12.89
C GLU A 615 1.29 -7.76 13.29
N VAL A 616 1.04 -6.80 14.20
CA VAL A 616 -0.31 -6.47 14.65
C VAL A 616 -1.09 -5.79 13.54
N ILE A 617 -2.31 -6.29 13.29
CA ILE A 617 -3.24 -5.70 12.32
C ILE A 617 -4.21 -4.79 13.07
N GLU A 618 -4.09 -3.49 12.86
CA GLU A 618 -5.04 -2.49 13.35
C GLU A 618 -6.17 -2.25 12.34
N ASP A 619 -7.29 -1.66 12.80
CA ASP A 619 -8.33 -1.16 11.89
C ASP A 619 -7.78 -0.08 10.94
N ASN A 620 -8.24 -0.04 9.71
CA ASN A 620 -7.76 0.88 8.68
C ASN A 620 -6.25 0.72 8.34
N THR A 621 -5.82 -0.53 8.21
CA THR A 621 -4.45 -0.90 7.84
C THR A 621 -4.43 -1.59 6.47
N ILE A 622 -3.42 -1.30 5.65
CA ILE A 622 -3.23 -2.01 4.38
C ILE A 622 -2.39 -3.25 4.63
N VAL A 623 -2.94 -4.41 4.26
CA VAL A 623 -2.35 -5.73 4.51
C VAL A 623 -2.24 -6.50 3.20
N GLU A 624 -1.09 -7.11 2.97
CA GLU A 624 -0.89 -8.07 1.89
C GLU A 624 -1.47 -9.42 2.29
N CYS A 625 -2.40 -9.94 1.49
CA CYS A 625 -3.12 -11.17 1.77
C CYS A 625 -2.93 -12.20 0.65
N ARG A 626 -2.75 -13.47 1.04
CA ARG A 626 -2.75 -14.65 0.17
C ARG A 626 -4.09 -15.37 0.28
N TYR A 627 -4.59 -15.88 -0.84
CA TYR A 627 -5.85 -16.64 -0.87
C TYR A 627 -5.57 -18.14 -0.89
N ASP A 628 -6.17 -18.87 0.05
CA ASP A 628 -6.10 -20.32 0.15
C ASP A 628 -7.50 -20.92 -0.07
N ILE A 629 -7.71 -21.46 -1.25
CA ILE A 629 -8.99 -22.03 -1.66
C ILE A 629 -9.38 -23.28 -0.86
N THR A 630 -8.43 -23.96 -0.21
CA THR A 630 -8.65 -25.18 0.57
C THR A 630 -9.34 -24.88 1.91
N ARG A 631 -9.23 -23.66 2.42
CA ARG A 631 -9.84 -23.24 3.68
C ARG A 631 -11.35 -23.00 3.52
N PRO A 632 -12.13 -23.10 4.61
CA PRO A 632 -13.55 -22.79 4.63
C PRO A 632 -13.83 -21.35 4.16
N LYS A 633 -15.00 -21.12 3.56
CA LYS A 633 -15.45 -19.75 3.21
C LYS A 633 -15.36 -18.83 4.43
N GLY A 634 -14.91 -17.58 4.19
CA GLY A 634 -14.66 -16.59 5.24
C GLY A 634 -13.33 -16.74 5.97
N TRP A 635 -12.52 -17.77 5.69
CA TRP A 635 -11.21 -18.03 6.28
C TRP A 635 -10.09 -18.16 5.23
N ARG A 636 -10.40 -17.91 3.96
CA ARG A 636 -9.51 -18.16 2.82
C ARG A 636 -8.41 -17.11 2.65
N TRP A 637 -8.62 -15.91 3.15
CA TRP A 637 -7.60 -14.87 3.10
C TRP A 637 -6.69 -14.96 4.31
N ILE A 638 -5.40 -15.11 4.04
CA ILE A 638 -4.33 -15.21 5.02
C ILE A 638 -3.55 -13.91 4.99
N PRO A 639 -3.53 -13.12 6.06
CA PRO A 639 -2.75 -11.91 6.13
C PRO A 639 -1.26 -12.26 6.27
N LEU A 640 -0.43 -11.86 5.30
CA LEU A 640 1.00 -12.17 5.28
C LEU A 640 1.80 -11.13 6.06
N ARG A 641 1.64 -9.87 5.70
CA ARG A 641 2.35 -8.74 6.31
C ARG A 641 1.56 -7.43 6.21
N VAL A 642 1.88 -6.49 7.09
CA VAL A 642 1.36 -5.13 7.03
C VAL A 642 2.16 -4.31 6.01
N ARG A 643 1.48 -3.62 5.11
CA ARG A 643 2.09 -2.68 4.17
C ARG A 643 2.18 -1.30 4.84
N TYR A 644 3.19 -1.14 5.70
CA TYR A 644 3.37 0.11 6.48
C TYR A 644 3.57 1.34 5.60
N ASP A 645 4.26 1.20 4.46
CA ASP A 645 4.44 2.24 3.46
C ASP A 645 3.10 2.78 2.94
N LYS A 646 2.25 1.89 2.45
CA LYS A 646 0.92 2.23 1.91
C LYS A 646 -0.05 2.68 3.01
N THR A 647 0.05 2.08 4.20
CA THR A 647 -0.74 2.47 5.36
C THR A 647 -0.40 3.90 5.79
N ALA A 648 0.89 4.27 5.78
CA ALA A 648 1.32 5.64 6.07
C ALA A 648 0.81 6.65 5.03
N GLU A 649 0.85 6.31 3.74
CA GLU A 649 0.26 7.12 2.67
C GLU A 649 -1.24 7.33 2.90
N TYR A 650 -1.99 6.25 3.17
CA TYR A 650 -3.42 6.33 3.46
C TYR A 650 -3.73 7.22 4.67
N ARG A 651 -2.99 7.03 5.78
CA ARG A 651 -3.15 7.82 7.01
C ARG A 651 -2.74 9.29 6.86
N ALA A 652 -1.85 9.58 5.90
CA ALA A 652 -1.48 10.95 5.52
C ALA A 652 -2.52 11.64 4.61
N GLY A 653 -3.63 10.96 4.28
CA GLY A 653 -4.70 11.49 3.44
C GLY A 653 -4.49 11.29 1.93
N TYR A 654 -3.45 10.55 1.51
CA TYR A 654 -3.32 10.14 0.12
C TYR A 654 -4.35 9.05 -0.22
N LYS A 655 -4.80 9.03 -1.48
CA LYS A 655 -5.78 8.05 -1.96
C LYS A 655 -5.12 6.68 -2.23
N SER A 656 -4.46 6.12 -1.22
CA SER A 656 -3.84 4.78 -1.24
C SER A 656 -4.76 3.81 -0.49
N TYR A 657 -5.41 2.88 -1.19
CA TYR A 657 -6.38 1.92 -0.62
C TYR A 657 -5.94 0.47 -0.87
N GLY A 658 -4.63 0.23 -0.90
CA GLY A 658 -4.09 -1.06 -1.31
C GLY A 658 -4.06 -1.19 -2.84
N ASN A 659 -4.47 -2.33 -3.38
CA ASN A 659 -4.57 -2.48 -4.83
C ASN A 659 -5.77 -1.73 -5.40
N ALA A 660 -5.63 -1.19 -6.62
CA ALA A 660 -6.79 -0.74 -7.37
C ALA A 660 -7.61 -1.96 -7.82
N TYR A 661 -8.94 -1.81 -7.99
CA TYR A 661 -9.87 -2.90 -8.32
C TYR A 661 -9.41 -3.76 -9.49
N HIS A 662 -8.98 -3.14 -10.60
CA HIS A 662 -8.53 -3.89 -11.77
C HIS A 662 -7.28 -4.74 -11.51
N VAL A 663 -6.36 -4.28 -10.64
CA VAL A 663 -5.17 -5.05 -10.24
C VAL A 663 -5.59 -6.22 -9.35
N ALA A 664 -6.45 -5.97 -8.36
CA ALA A 664 -6.99 -7.01 -7.50
C ALA A 664 -7.78 -8.06 -8.30
N GLN A 665 -8.58 -7.64 -9.27
CA GLN A 665 -9.34 -8.52 -10.16
C GLN A 665 -8.41 -9.40 -11.03
N ASN A 666 -7.33 -8.84 -11.56
CA ASN A 666 -6.35 -9.59 -12.35
C ASN A 666 -5.62 -10.63 -11.49
N ASN A 667 -5.22 -10.27 -10.27
CA ASN A 667 -4.58 -11.21 -9.35
C ASN A 667 -5.58 -12.30 -8.92
N TRP A 668 -6.83 -11.94 -8.63
CA TRP A 668 -7.90 -12.89 -8.32
C TRP A 668 -8.12 -13.91 -9.45
N TYR A 669 -8.16 -13.43 -10.70
CA TYR A 669 -8.26 -14.30 -11.87
C TYR A 669 -7.08 -15.26 -11.96
N SER A 670 -5.86 -14.77 -11.76
CA SER A 670 -4.64 -15.59 -11.80
C SER A 670 -4.54 -16.60 -10.66
N ILE A 671 -5.10 -16.29 -9.47
CA ILE A 671 -5.21 -17.24 -8.35
C ILE A 671 -6.09 -18.44 -8.72
N HIS A 672 -7.19 -18.18 -9.46
CA HIS A 672 -8.15 -19.22 -9.85
C HIS A 672 -7.81 -19.91 -11.17
N ASN A 673 -7.03 -19.27 -12.03
CA ASN A 673 -6.58 -19.76 -13.33
C ASN A 673 -5.07 -19.61 -13.45
N PRO A 674 -4.27 -20.33 -12.63
CA PRO A 674 -2.85 -20.14 -12.56
C PRO A 674 -2.14 -20.64 -13.84
N ILE A 675 -1.14 -19.88 -14.26
CA ILE A 675 -0.15 -20.37 -15.22
C ILE A 675 0.91 -21.11 -14.42
N THR A 676 1.01 -22.41 -14.60
CA THR A 676 2.00 -23.23 -13.90
C THR A 676 3.41 -23.00 -14.47
N LEU A 677 4.43 -23.36 -13.67
CA LEU A 677 5.81 -23.30 -14.14
C LEU A 677 6.01 -24.20 -15.37
N GLU A 678 5.37 -25.37 -15.40
CA GLU A 678 5.39 -26.27 -16.56
C GLU A 678 4.81 -25.59 -17.81
N MET A 679 3.62 -25.00 -17.74
CA MET A 679 3.02 -24.27 -18.85
C MET A 679 3.94 -23.20 -19.44
N ILE A 680 4.59 -22.38 -18.57
CA ILE A 680 5.40 -21.26 -19.02
C ILE A 680 6.80 -21.67 -19.49
N THR A 681 7.30 -22.83 -19.11
CA THR A 681 8.63 -23.34 -19.50
C THR A 681 8.60 -24.36 -20.64
N THR A 682 7.50 -25.12 -20.79
CA THR A 682 7.38 -26.14 -21.85
C THR A 682 6.37 -25.76 -22.95
N GLY A 683 5.38 -24.96 -22.62
CA GLY A 683 4.24 -24.67 -23.50
C GLY A 683 3.20 -25.79 -23.55
N GLU A 684 3.33 -26.80 -22.68
CA GLU A 684 2.38 -27.92 -22.57
C GLU A 684 1.23 -27.57 -21.62
N ASN A 685 0.13 -28.28 -21.75
CA ASN A 685 -1.08 -28.13 -20.91
C ASN A 685 -1.74 -26.73 -20.94
N ILE A 686 -1.39 -25.90 -21.93
CA ILE A 686 -2.06 -24.62 -22.16
C ILE A 686 -3.41 -24.91 -22.83
N PRO A 687 -4.53 -24.40 -22.32
CA PRO A 687 -5.83 -24.55 -22.95
C PRO A 687 -5.84 -23.99 -24.38
N ASN A 688 -6.30 -24.79 -25.34
CA ASN A 688 -6.37 -24.37 -26.76
C ASN A 688 -7.43 -23.29 -27.02
N GLU A 689 -8.49 -23.27 -26.21
CA GLU A 689 -9.56 -22.27 -26.30
C GLU A 689 -9.87 -21.70 -24.92
N LEU A 690 -10.02 -20.38 -24.87
CA LEU A 690 -10.64 -19.71 -23.72
C LEU A 690 -12.11 -20.17 -23.65
N SER A 691 -12.66 -20.32 -22.44
CA SER A 691 -14.08 -20.66 -22.29
C SER A 691 -14.94 -19.73 -23.16
N GLN A 692 -15.95 -20.26 -23.81
CA GLN A 692 -16.80 -19.52 -24.79
C GLN A 692 -17.43 -18.25 -24.21
N ASP A 693 -17.48 -18.11 -22.88
CA ASP A 693 -17.99 -16.92 -22.19
C ASP A 693 -17.16 -15.64 -22.46
N ASP A 694 -15.86 -15.77 -22.76
CA ASP A 694 -14.97 -14.63 -23.01
C ASP A 694 -15.02 -14.12 -24.47
N ILE A 695 -15.61 -14.88 -25.41
CA ILE A 695 -15.45 -14.66 -26.86
C ILE A 695 -16.67 -13.96 -27.51
N TYR A 696 -17.86 -14.05 -26.92
CA TYR A 696 -19.12 -13.70 -27.61
C TYR A 696 -19.29 -12.20 -27.93
N TYR A 697 -18.62 -11.29 -27.22
CA TYR A 697 -18.73 -9.84 -27.43
C TYR A 697 -17.39 -9.10 -27.59
N ASN A 698 -16.37 -9.74 -28.13
CA ASN A 698 -15.12 -9.06 -28.47
C ASN A 698 -15.39 -7.98 -29.54
N GLN A 699 -15.43 -6.71 -29.14
CA GLN A 699 -15.58 -5.60 -30.06
C GLN A 699 -14.26 -5.37 -30.81
N VAL A 700 -14.19 -5.84 -32.05
CA VAL A 700 -13.12 -5.44 -32.97
C VAL A 700 -13.20 -3.91 -33.16
N LYS A 701 -12.16 -3.19 -32.73
CA LYS A 701 -12.04 -1.76 -33.00
C LYS A 701 -11.73 -1.59 -34.50
N GLY A 702 -12.67 -1.04 -35.25
CA GLY A 702 -12.52 -0.73 -36.67
C GLY A 702 -13.85 -0.52 -37.39
N PRO A 703 -13.85 -0.01 -38.61
CA PRO A 703 -15.07 0.17 -39.39
C PRO A 703 -15.66 -1.21 -39.77
N LYS A 704 -16.82 -1.53 -39.17
CA LYS A 704 -17.49 -2.81 -39.42
C LYS A 704 -18.21 -2.75 -40.75
N LYS A 705 -17.89 -3.63 -41.68
CA LYS A 705 -18.56 -3.75 -42.99
C LYS A 705 -20.08 -3.98 -42.90
N THR A 706 -20.56 -4.54 -41.80
CA THR A 706 -21.96 -4.85 -41.52
C THR A 706 -22.70 -3.80 -40.70
N LYS A 707 -22.10 -2.60 -40.48
CA LYS A 707 -22.69 -1.57 -39.63
C LYS A 707 -24.10 -1.15 -40.11
N ALA A 708 -24.28 -0.89 -41.39
CA ALA A 708 -25.54 -0.45 -41.96
C ALA A 708 -26.65 -1.51 -41.79
N LEU A 709 -26.31 -2.79 -42.00
CA LEU A 709 -27.25 -3.89 -41.80
C LEU A 709 -27.65 -4.04 -40.36
N ARG A 710 -26.68 -3.97 -39.45
CA ARG A 710 -26.92 -4.03 -37.99
C ARG A 710 -27.78 -2.85 -37.52
N ASP A 711 -27.50 -1.64 -37.99
CA ASP A 711 -28.23 -0.44 -37.63
C ASP A 711 -29.68 -0.52 -38.16
N PHE A 712 -29.90 -1.03 -39.40
CA PHE A 712 -31.23 -1.30 -39.94
C PHE A 712 -32.01 -2.30 -39.08
N HIS A 713 -31.38 -3.43 -38.71
CA HIS A 713 -32.04 -4.42 -37.86
C HIS A 713 -32.34 -3.88 -36.46
N ASN A 714 -31.39 -3.22 -35.82
CA ASN A 714 -31.53 -2.78 -34.42
C ASN A 714 -32.38 -1.53 -34.27
N LEU A 715 -32.18 -0.51 -35.12
CA LEU A 715 -32.86 0.78 -34.94
C LEU A 715 -34.22 0.82 -35.65
N TYR A 716 -34.42 0.04 -36.73
CA TYR A 716 -35.65 0.03 -37.48
C TYR A 716 -36.48 -1.24 -37.24
N VAL A 717 -35.95 -2.42 -37.58
CA VAL A 717 -36.76 -3.67 -37.55
C VAL A 717 -37.17 -4.04 -36.12
N LYS A 718 -36.21 -4.18 -35.20
CA LYS A 718 -36.52 -4.53 -33.80
C LYS A 718 -37.36 -3.45 -33.11
N ASN A 719 -37.08 -2.18 -33.36
CA ASN A 719 -37.82 -1.08 -32.75
C ASN A 719 -39.31 -1.13 -33.21
N ARG A 720 -39.55 -1.33 -34.52
CA ARG A 720 -40.90 -1.43 -35.04
C ARG A 720 -41.64 -2.68 -34.56
N LEU A 721 -40.95 -3.82 -34.46
CA LEU A 721 -41.55 -5.05 -33.94
C LEU A 721 -41.99 -4.88 -32.48
N ILE A 722 -41.12 -4.38 -31.61
CA ILE A 722 -41.44 -4.21 -30.18
C ILE A 722 -42.62 -3.22 -30.03
N ASN A 723 -42.59 -2.06 -30.71
CA ASN A 723 -43.66 -1.07 -30.59
C ASN A 723 -45.00 -1.56 -31.20
N ASN A 724 -44.98 -2.46 -32.19
CA ASN A 724 -46.19 -2.97 -32.81
C ASN A 724 -46.90 -4.08 -32.02
N VAL A 725 -46.17 -4.83 -31.18
CA VAL A 725 -46.68 -5.95 -30.41
C VAL A 725 -46.91 -5.67 -28.94
N SER A 726 -46.52 -4.47 -28.46
CA SER A 726 -46.67 -4.06 -27.05
C SER A 726 -47.51 -2.79 -26.95
N ASP A 727 -48.37 -2.75 -25.95
CA ASP A 727 -49.08 -1.57 -25.49
C ASP A 727 -48.34 -0.91 -24.30
N PRO A 728 -48.52 0.38 -24.09
CA PRO A 728 -48.01 1.04 -22.89
C PRO A 728 -48.43 0.35 -21.60
N GLY A 729 -47.48 0.07 -20.70
CA GLY A 729 -47.74 -0.67 -19.46
C GLY A 729 -47.58 -2.18 -19.55
N ASN A 730 -47.31 -2.74 -20.72
CA ASN A 730 -47.05 -4.18 -20.86
C ASN A 730 -45.73 -4.61 -20.20
N THR A 731 -45.67 -5.91 -19.87
CA THR A 731 -44.45 -6.59 -19.41
C THR A 731 -43.81 -7.37 -20.56
N LEU A 732 -42.49 -7.39 -20.62
CA LEU A 732 -41.70 -8.07 -21.63
C LEU A 732 -40.75 -9.09 -20.97
N ILE A 733 -40.61 -10.27 -21.58
CA ILE A 733 -39.58 -11.25 -21.27
C ILE A 733 -38.59 -11.30 -22.44
N ASP A 734 -37.32 -11.00 -22.16
CA ASP A 734 -36.21 -11.07 -23.12
C ASP A 734 -35.36 -12.33 -22.84
N TYR A 735 -35.46 -13.33 -23.72
CA TYR A 735 -34.79 -14.63 -23.56
C TYR A 735 -33.30 -14.63 -23.91
N ALA A 736 -32.78 -13.54 -24.44
CA ALA A 736 -31.34 -13.37 -24.73
C ALA A 736 -30.99 -11.87 -24.67
N VAL A 737 -31.09 -11.31 -23.47
CA VAL A 737 -31.02 -9.86 -23.25
C VAL A 737 -29.69 -9.26 -23.64
N GLY A 738 -28.62 -10.09 -23.69
CA GLY A 738 -27.28 -9.65 -24.00
C GLY A 738 -26.81 -8.53 -23.06
N LYS A 739 -26.17 -7.53 -23.64
CA LYS A 739 -25.76 -6.31 -22.91
C LYS A 739 -26.84 -5.20 -22.94
N GLY A 740 -28.11 -5.53 -23.06
CA GLY A 740 -29.22 -4.57 -23.00
C GLY A 740 -29.28 -3.60 -24.18
N GLY A 741 -29.01 -4.07 -25.41
CA GLY A 741 -29.08 -3.25 -26.62
C GLY A 741 -30.46 -2.70 -26.94
N ASP A 742 -31.49 -3.28 -26.33
CA ASP A 742 -32.90 -2.96 -26.59
C ASP A 742 -33.53 -2.01 -25.52
N ILE A 743 -32.82 -1.61 -24.50
CA ILE A 743 -33.29 -0.68 -23.45
C ILE A 743 -33.96 0.59 -24.04
N PRO A 744 -33.41 1.30 -25.06
CA PRO A 744 -34.08 2.46 -25.63
C PRO A 744 -35.43 2.13 -26.26
N LYS A 745 -35.62 0.89 -26.76
CA LYS A 745 -36.88 0.43 -27.38
C LYS A 745 -37.93 0.13 -26.33
N TRP A 746 -37.51 -0.42 -25.16
CA TRP A 746 -38.41 -0.64 -24.03
C TRP A 746 -38.97 0.67 -23.47
N ILE A 747 -38.10 1.69 -23.41
CA ILE A 747 -38.50 3.06 -23.02
C ILE A 747 -39.46 3.66 -24.05
N SER A 748 -39.17 3.52 -25.36
CA SER A 748 -40.02 3.98 -26.47
C SER A 748 -41.40 3.32 -26.46
N ALA A 749 -41.47 2.03 -26.19
CA ALA A 749 -42.72 1.25 -26.09
C ALA A 749 -43.47 1.47 -24.76
N LYS A 750 -42.94 2.28 -23.84
CA LYS A 750 -43.50 2.59 -22.52
C LYS A 750 -43.87 1.32 -21.73
N LEU A 751 -43.00 0.33 -21.76
CA LEU A 751 -43.20 -0.90 -21.00
C LEU A 751 -43.17 -0.59 -19.49
N SER A 752 -43.86 -1.37 -18.67
CA SER A 752 -43.87 -1.25 -17.22
C SER A 752 -42.73 -2.05 -16.57
N PHE A 753 -42.42 -3.25 -17.10
CA PHE A 753 -41.46 -4.16 -16.54
C PHE A 753 -40.79 -5.02 -17.62
N VAL A 754 -39.48 -5.28 -17.43
CA VAL A 754 -38.72 -6.20 -18.30
C VAL A 754 -38.01 -7.26 -17.48
N PHE A 755 -38.26 -8.53 -17.76
CA PHE A 755 -37.50 -9.66 -17.28
C PHE A 755 -36.52 -10.11 -18.37
N GLY A 756 -35.20 -10.04 -18.09
CA GLY A 756 -34.16 -10.45 -19.03
C GLY A 756 -33.32 -11.61 -18.51
N ILE A 757 -33.06 -12.60 -19.35
CA ILE A 757 -32.20 -13.73 -19.06
C ILE A 757 -31.07 -13.81 -20.10
N ASP A 758 -29.86 -14.13 -19.66
CA ASP A 758 -28.74 -14.38 -20.57
C ASP A 758 -27.82 -15.46 -19.99
N TYR A 759 -27.27 -16.28 -20.89
CA TYR A 759 -26.34 -17.35 -20.55
C TYR A 759 -24.94 -16.83 -20.21
N SER A 760 -24.58 -15.68 -20.75
CA SER A 760 -23.30 -15.03 -20.47
C SER A 760 -23.39 -14.18 -19.20
N ARG A 761 -22.60 -14.56 -18.22
CA ARG A 761 -22.46 -13.83 -16.96
C ARG A 761 -21.92 -12.42 -17.18
N ASP A 762 -20.97 -12.24 -18.12
CA ASP A 762 -20.42 -10.93 -18.48
C ASP A 762 -21.51 -10.03 -19.06
N ASN A 763 -22.41 -10.56 -19.89
CA ASN A 763 -23.54 -9.78 -20.41
C ASN A 763 -24.43 -9.21 -19.30
N ILE A 764 -24.62 -9.96 -18.21
CA ILE A 764 -25.44 -9.53 -17.08
C ILE A 764 -24.67 -8.63 -16.13
N ARG A 765 -23.47 -9.05 -15.69
CA ARG A 765 -22.79 -8.52 -14.50
C ARG A 765 -21.60 -7.61 -14.78
N ASN A 766 -21.20 -7.42 -16.04
CA ASN A 766 -20.07 -6.55 -16.34
C ASN A 766 -20.31 -5.14 -15.75
N PRO A 767 -19.40 -4.62 -14.91
CA PRO A 767 -19.61 -3.35 -14.20
C PRO A 767 -19.64 -2.13 -15.11
N VAL A 768 -19.12 -2.22 -16.34
CA VAL A 768 -19.02 -1.10 -17.29
C VAL A 768 -20.12 -1.12 -18.32
N ASP A 769 -20.35 -2.27 -18.96
CA ASP A 769 -21.20 -2.41 -20.15
C ASP A 769 -22.18 -3.59 -20.11
N GLY A 770 -22.24 -4.34 -19.00
CA GLY A 770 -23.27 -5.36 -18.77
C GLY A 770 -24.68 -4.74 -18.74
N VAL A 771 -25.71 -5.55 -18.93
CA VAL A 771 -27.09 -5.06 -18.98
C VAL A 771 -27.50 -4.34 -17.70
N CYS A 772 -27.11 -4.87 -16.50
CA CYS A 772 -27.40 -4.22 -15.23
C CYS A 772 -26.75 -2.82 -15.16
N ALA A 773 -25.49 -2.71 -15.54
CA ALA A 773 -24.75 -1.43 -15.54
C ALA A 773 -25.33 -0.43 -16.56
N ARG A 774 -25.68 -0.89 -17.75
CA ARG A 774 -26.29 -0.03 -18.76
C ARG A 774 -27.69 0.40 -18.36
N TYR A 775 -28.48 -0.49 -17.80
CA TYR A 775 -29.81 -0.15 -17.29
C TYR A 775 -29.75 0.95 -16.22
N LEU A 776 -28.85 0.84 -15.24
CA LEU A 776 -28.65 1.88 -14.23
C LEU A 776 -28.30 3.24 -14.86
N LYS A 777 -27.44 3.27 -15.89
CA LYS A 777 -27.13 4.49 -16.65
C LYS A 777 -28.34 5.09 -17.37
N TYR A 778 -29.24 4.23 -17.89
CA TYR A 778 -30.49 4.67 -18.51
C TYR A 778 -31.49 5.20 -17.45
N LYS A 779 -31.62 4.49 -16.32
CA LYS A 779 -32.51 4.91 -15.21
C LYS A 779 -32.09 6.23 -14.59
N GLN A 780 -30.76 6.51 -14.54
CA GLN A 780 -30.25 7.85 -14.14
C GLN A 780 -30.65 8.97 -15.11
N LYS A 781 -30.81 8.68 -16.41
CA LYS A 781 -31.04 9.71 -17.45
C LYS A 781 -32.51 9.87 -17.82
N PHE A 782 -33.29 8.82 -17.71
CA PHE A 782 -34.66 8.76 -18.23
C PHE A 782 -35.60 8.19 -17.17
N GLU A 783 -36.42 9.04 -16.60
CA GLU A 783 -37.44 8.66 -15.61
C GLU A 783 -38.43 7.60 -16.12
N ALA A 784 -38.70 7.60 -17.43
CA ALA A 784 -39.57 6.65 -18.10
C ALA A 784 -38.92 5.26 -18.33
N THR A 785 -37.76 4.96 -17.78
CA THR A 785 -37.12 3.64 -17.89
C THR A 785 -37.98 2.62 -17.14
N PRO A 786 -38.49 1.51 -17.81
CA PRO A 786 -39.28 0.52 -17.15
C PRO A 786 -38.52 -0.19 -16.04
N ASP A 787 -39.22 -0.70 -15.02
CA ASP A 787 -38.55 -1.54 -14.01
C ASP A 787 -38.06 -2.83 -14.68
N ALA A 788 -36.97 -3.38 -14.18
CA ALA A 788 -36.38 -4.55 -14.79
C ALA A 788 -35.69 -5.48 -13.80
N LEU A 789 -35.63 -6.77 -14.15
CA LEU A 789 -34.73 -7.74 -13.50
C LEU A 789 -33.97 -8.50 -14.58
N PHE A 790 -32.65 -8.58 -14.39
CA PHE A 790 -31.78 -9.34 -15.29
C PHE A 790 -31.12 -10.47 -14.52
N VAL A 791 -31.20 -11.68 -15.07
CA VAL A 791 -30.73 -12.89 -14.39
C VAL A 791 -29.74 -13.66 -15.25
N TYR A 792 -28.71 -14.21 -14.58
CA TYR A 792 -27.76 -15.13 -15.19
C TYR A 792 -28.37 -16.54 -15.27
N GLY A 793 -28.61 -17.05 -16.47
CA GLY A 793 -29.28 -18.33 -16.65
C GLY A 793 -29.42 -18.77 -18.10
N SER A 794 -30.10 -19.90 -18.31
CA SER A 794 -30.29 -20.51 -19.61
C SER A 794 -31.76 -20.49 -20.03
N SER A 795 -32.04 -19.82 -21.14
CA SER A 795 -33.38 -19.76 -21.72
C SER A 795 -33.89 -21.07 -22.36
N ASN A 796 -33.05 -22.12 -22.41
CA ASN A 796 -33.47 -23.46 -22.88
C ASN A 796 -34.17 -24.28 -21.79
N LYS A 797 -34.30 -23.74 -20.58
CA LYS A 797 -35.03 -24.36 -19.46
C LYS A 797 -36.22 -23.51 -19.04
N ASN A 798 -37.13 -24.09 -18.31
CA ASN A 798 -38.30 -23.38 -17.82
C ASN A 798 -37.92 -22.35 -16.77
N ILE A 799 -38.17 -21.07 -17.06
CA ILE A 799 -37.84 -19.95 -16.17
C ILE A 799 -38.73 -19.97 -14.92
N LYS A 800 -39.97 -20.41 -15.04
CA LYS A 800 -40.95 -20.40 -13.96
C LYS A 800 -40.63 -21.40 -12.85
N ASP A 801 -40.02 -22.54 -13.16
CA ASP A 801 -39.54 -23.50 -12.16
C ASP A 801 -38.15 -23.20 -11.61
N THR A 802 -37.54 -22.11 -12.10
CA THR A 802 -36.22 -21.59 -11.70
C THR A 802 -35.05 -22.53 -12.00
N SER A 803 -35.24 -23.67 -12.65
CA SER A 803 -34.15 -24.55 -13.09
C SER A 803 -33.25 -23.87 -14.16
N ALA A 804 -33.77 -22.81 -14.78
CA ALA A 804 -33.07 -21.97 -15.75
C ALA A 804 -32.02 -21.05 -15.15
N ILE A 805 -32.11 -20.69 -13.86
CA ILE A 805 -31.33 -19.62 -13.21
C ILE A 805 -30.17 -20.21 -12.41
N PHE A 806 -28.98 -19.68 -12.58
CA PHE A 806 -27.75 -20.24 -11.99
C PHE A 806 -27.39 -19.64 -10.62
N SER A 807 -27.91 -18.45 -10.29
CA SER A 807 -27.65 -17.76 -9.02
C SER A 807 -28.82 -17.99 -8.04
N ASP A 808 -28.51 -18.43 -6.81
CA ASP A 808 -29.54 -18.70 -5.79
C ASP A 808 -30.29 -17.43 -5.37
N VAL A 809 -29.64 -16.28 -5.32
CA VAL A 809 -30.29 -14.99 -5.02
C VAL A 809 -31.28 -14.62 -6.12
N GLU A 810 -30.85 -14.68 -7.39
CA GLU A 810 -31.68 -14.36 -8.54
C GLU A 810 -32.83 -15.39 -8.68
N LYS A 811 -32.58 -16.66 -8.32
CA LYS A 811 -33.59 -17.71 -8.25
C LYS A 811 -34.71 -17.41 -7.26
N GLN A 812 -34.35 -16.98 -6.05
CA GLN A 812 -35.29 -16.57 -5.01
C GLN A 812 -36.14 -15.38 -5.44
N ILE A 813 -35.52 -14.36 -6.05
CA ILE A 813 -36.23 -13.18 -6.56
C ILE A 813 -37.17 -13.56 -7.69
N THR A 814 -36.73 -14.41 -8.63
CA THR A 814 -37.55 -14.90 -9.73
C THR A 814 -38.72 -15.72 -9.22
N ASN A 815 -38.52 -16.59 -8.21
CA ASN A 815 -39.60 -17.33 -7.55
C ASN A 815 -40.66 -16.39 -6.97
N ALA A 816 -40.23 -15.28 -6.36
CA ALA A 816 -41.13 -14.29 -5.80
C ALA A 816 -41.95 -13.59 -6.90
N ILE A 817 -41.32 -13.19 -8.03
CA ILE A 817 -42.00 -12.56 -9.16
C ILE A 817 -43.05 -13.48 -9.76
N PHE A 818 -42.75 -14.77 -9.89
CA PHE A 818 -43.70 -15.77 -10.40
C PHE A 818 -44.66 -16.34 -9.35
N GLY A 819 -44.64 -15.83 -8.09
CA GLY A 819 -45.52 -16.23 -7.03
C GLY A 819 -45.27 -17.63 -6.43
N THR A 820 -44.08 -18.19 -6.66
CA THR A 820 -43.69 -19.54 -6.22
C THR A 820 -42.65 -19.54 -5.11
N GLY A 821 -42.22 -18.37 -4.66
CA GLY A 821 -41.11 -18.23 -3.71
C GLY A 821 -41.51 -17.90 -2.27
N PRO A 822 -40.54 -17.98 -1.35
CA PRO A 822 -40.76 -17.62 0.04
C PRO A 822 -41.09 -16.14 0.20
N LYS A 823 -42.23 -15.87 0.84
CA LYS A 823 -42.57 -14.50 1.26
C LYS A 823 -41.68 -14.06 2.41
N GLY A 824 -41.17 -12.83 2.39
CA GLY A 824 -40.63 -12.15 3.58
C GLY A 824 -39.11 -12.11 3.80
N LYS A 825 -38.26 -12.59 2.90
CA LYS A 825 -36.79 -12.46 2.99
C LYS A 825 -36.13 -11.65 1.86
N LEU A 826 -36.92 -10.97 1.04
CA LEU A 826 -36.42 -10.17 -0.09
C LEU A 826 -36.02 -8.78 0.41
N GLY A 827 -35.00 -8.18 -0.22
CA GLY A 827 -34.60 -6.82 0.08
C GLY A 827 -35.72 -5.81 -0.14
N LYS A 828 -35.67 -4.67 0.57
CA LYS A 828 -36.73 -3.64 0.50
C LYS A 828 -36.98 -3.14 -0.92
N GLY A 829 -35.96 -3.05 -1.75
CA GLY A 829 -36.06 -2.62 -3.15
C GLY A 829 -36.86 -3.60 -3.99
N VAL A 830 -36.63 -4.91 -3.82
CA VAL A 830 -37.39 -5.96 -4.52
C VAL A 830 -38.86 -5.91 -4.19
N VAL A 831 -39.22 -5.76 -2.91
CA VAL A 831 -40.60 -5.61 -2.45
C VAL A 831 -41.27 -4.40 -3.07
N LYS A 832 -40.58 -3.27 -3.13
CA LYS A 832 -41.09 -2.00 -3.70
C LYS A 832 -41.24 -2.06 -5.22
N SER A 833 -40.19 -2.56 -5.92
CA SER A 833 -40.14 -2.51 -7.39
C SER A 833 -40.94 -3.62 -8.08
N TYR A 834 -41.09 -4.76 -7.44
CA TYR A 834 -41.71 -5.93 -8.08
C TYR A 834 -43.08 -6.26 -7.49
N GLY A 835 -43.62 -5.40 -6.63
CA GLY A 835 -44.96 -5.56 -6.09
C GLY A 835 -45.22 -6.90 -5.37
N VAL A 836 -44.16 -7.54 -4.90
CA VAL A 836 -44.23 -8.75 -4.08
C VAL A 836 -44.83 -8.32 -2.75
N ALA A 837 -46.15 -8.39 -2.67
CA ALA A 837 -46.88 -7.98 -1.50
C ALA A 837 -46.32 -8.66 -0.26
N SER A 838 -46.21 -7.87 0.80
CA SER A 838 -45.84 -8.27 2.16
C SER A 838 -46.96 -9.12 2.85
N GLU A 839 -47.76 -9.85 2.07
CA GLU A 839 -48.75 -10.74 2.62
C GLU A 839 -48.26 -12.18 2.72
#